data_9034c4c83810503e6a79e831640103de
#
_entry.id   9034c4c83810503e6a79e831640103de
#
_cell.length_a   1.000
_cell.length_b   1.000
_cell.length_c   1.000
_cell.angle_alpha   90.00
_cell.angle_beta   90.00
_cell.angle_gamma   90.00
#
_symmetry.space_group_name_H-M   'P 1'
#
loop_
_entity.id
_entity.type
_entity.pdbx_description
1 polymer ?
#
loop_
_entity_poly.entity_id
_entity_poly.type
_entity_poly.pdbx_seq_one_letter_code
_entity_poly.pdbx_strand_id
1 'polypeptide(L)'
;MRYNIFKSVCAAGIFTVALASCSDKFLEEKRPYGNFGPSEVYNDKEAVKLRLNYIYQKSLPAPGGGGNAPDLWPVGTGDLLSKHTEEFTGYGSYSDPSKVIANDNIDRFFYYGTNESPWKKMRECTDVIVRAGESETLEEKVKKETIAQARFFRATRYYRLWKRYGGLPIITDIQSTLLRDTVQLRAKRTSTEETFRFIIDDLKLAGDDLPARWEDEANDWGRVTSGTAYALAGFIANYYASPIFNREDDKARWQEAYELNKTALEKLAAGGFGLSYAGDPGTNASSWAKIWCNNMGGEAMNSEAVYMVICNNVMDSNNRSIFNSWEQNIRPKNANGGGSIVPTAEMVDLFPMADGKRPNEAGQYTYNKKLFFLNRDPRFYRTFAFPGTQWTFDGTIAADLAGRCPYLNGAEYQLQNIAWYESADEALVEDKSGFFTDLMGESGQSIYVRKKSQDKALGMTTLYNFDADNGFGRNGQPLLAMRYAEVLLNFAESACGINNLQEAWDALVKIRQRVGYTGDCGLDPAIKSNRAKMFEAILYERQIELAYEGKRFDDCHRWMLFDGGVKQKEIGGDSWIPTGWNGNTCQYLGVKPLNEVSVHKIELHFATSVYTAPRQSDKDPFALEVQDTNEDGSPKVDAEGNPVMKKKIAKPKALTLNEDFTTTTTVNGAGDEVVSYNNADVQALANFYNQNLERKDIVTMTVATDVGTAYKQPVWSNNCYLMGLGTGDENNNPNVAQTKGWNRARGGSGAYDPLSKTPDVDPMSTLPAIVTATAE
;
A
#
# COMPACT_ATOMS: atom_id res chain seq x y z
N MET A 1 3.58 90.43 16.38
CA MET A 1 2.32 89.72 16.75
C MET A 1 1.51 89.21 15.56
N ARG A 2 1.79 89.60 14.33
CA ARG A 2 1.05 89.09 13.13
C ARG A 2 1.58 87.82 12.49
N TYR A 3 2.76 87.33 12.86
CA TYR A 3 3.41 86.14 12.25
C TYR A 3 3.03 84.82 12.94
N ASN A 4 2.58 84.91 14.20
CA ASN A 4 2.21 83.66 14.97
C ASN A 4 0.75 83.28 14.75
N ILE A 5 -0.11 84.15 14.32
CA ILE A 5 -1.53 83.83 14.03
C ILE A 5 -1.66 83.04 12.73
N PHE A 6 -0.81 83.38 11.73
CA PHE A 6 -0.83 82.68 10.45
C PHE A 6 -0.35 81.18 10.54
N LYS A 7 0.65 80.92 11.45
CA LYS A 7 1.11 79.58 11.69
C LYS A 7 0.09 78.71 12.46
N SER A 8 -0.69 79.33 13.34
CA SER A 8 -1.72 78.59 14.09
C SER A 8 -2.96 78.29 13.23
N VAL A 9 -3.30 79.18 12.26
CA VAL A 9 -4.41 78.89 11.34
C VAL A 9 -4.02 77.86 10.29
N CYS A 10 -2.79 77.84 9.81
CA CYS A 10 -2.32 76.83 8.89
C CYS A 10 -2.17 75.47 9.58
N ALA A 11 -1.76 75.42 10.85
CA ALA A 11 -1.67 74.19 11.60
C ALA A 11 -3.06 73.58 11.93
N ALA A 12 -4.05 74.40 12.25
CA ALA A 12 -5.43 73.98 12.48
C ALA A 12 -6.12 73.53 11.20
N GLY A 13 -5.84 74.19 10.05
CA GLY A 13 -6.36 73.78 8.74
C GLY A 13 -5.78 72.46 8.24
N ILE A 14 -4.53 72.17 8.52
CA ILE A 14 -3.89 70.89 8.17
C ILE A 14 -4.41 69.76 9.07
N PHE A 15 -4.71 70.01 10.34
CA PHE A 15 -5.25 69.01 11.25
C PHE A 15 -6.70 68.61 10.96
N THR A 16 -7.54 69.61 10.48
CA THR A 16 -8.93 69.35 10.08
C THR A 16 -9.03 68.62 8.75
N VAL A 17 -8.12 68.79 7.80
CA VAL A 17 -8.07 68.05 6.55
C VAL A 17 -7.54 66.64 6.80
N ALA A 18 -6.65 66.44 7.76
CA ALA A 18 -6.16 65.11 8.13
C ALA A 18 -7.21 64.23 8.86
N LEU A 19 -8.20 64.85 9.54
CA LEU A 19 -9.28 64.08 10.20
C LEU A 19 -10.51 63.79 9.32
N ALA A 20 -10.65 64.50 8.20
CA ALA A 20 -11.71 64.21 7.24
C ALA A 20 -11.36 63.23 6.15
N SER A 21 -10.12 62.70 6.16
CA SER A 21 -9.62 61.75 5.15
C SER A 21 -9.71 60.28 5.58
N CYS A 22 -10.18 59.98 6.77
CA CYS A 22 -10.50 58.63 7.19
C CYS A 22 -12.01 58.39 7.11
N SER A 23 -12.55 58.40 5.91
CA SER A 23 -13.88 57.82 5.69
C SER A 23 -13.71 56.28 5.69
N ASP A 24 -14.65 55.56 6.31
CA ASP A 24 -14.71 54.11 6.31
C ASP A 24 -14.56 53.52 4.91
N LYS A 25 -14.97 54.23 3.87
CA LYS A 25 -14.76 53.87 2.46
C LYS A 25 -13.27 53.78 2.04
N PHE A 26 -12.36 54.56 2.66
CA PHE A 26 -10.92 54.44 2.34
C PHE A 26 -10.29 53.21 2.94
N LEU A 27 -10.82 52.68 4.02
CA LEU A 27 -10.41 51.39 4.60
C LEU A 27 -11.08 50.20 3.90
N GLU A 28 -12.26 50.40 3.32
CA GLU A 28 -12.93 49.38 2.51
C GLU A 28 -12.30 49.21 1.11
N GLU A 29 -11.75 50.26 0.51
CA GLU A 29 -11.13 50.19 -0.83
C GLU A 29 -9.69 49.66 -0.86
N LYS A 30 -9.01 49.51 0.28
CA LYS A 30 -7.69 48.90 0.35
C LYS A 30 -7.77 47.38 0.63
N ARG A 31 -8.56 46.68 -0.14
CA ARG A 31 -8.23 45.26 -0.35
C ARG A 31 -6.96 45.19 -1.18
N PRO A 32 -5.90 44.50 -0.76
CA PRO A 32 -4.73 44.35 -1.63
C PRO A 32 -5.20 43.71 -2.94
N TYR A 33 -5.03 44.43 -4.03
CA TYR A 33 -5.25 43.93 -5.37
C TYR A 33 -4.43 42.63 -5.51
N GLY A 34 -5.13 41.48 -5.58
CA GLY A 34 -4.51 40.14 -5.67
C GLY A 34 -4.88 39.17 -4.56
N ASN A 35 -5.57 39.58 -3.50
CA ASN A 35 -6.14 38.64 -2.53
C ASN A 35 -7.65 38.51 -2.72
N PHE A 36 -8.09 37.40 -3.33
CA PHE A 36 -9.51 37.06 -3.34
C PHE A 36 -10.01 36.88 -1.90
N GLY A 37 -11.09 37.55 -1.55
CA GLY A 37 -11.80 37.24 -0.30
C GLY A 37 -12.39 35.84 -0.34
N PRO A 38 -12.66 35.21 0.82
CA PRO A 38 -13.25 33.87 0.83
C PRO A 38 -14.52 33.73 -0.01
N SER A 39 -15.38 34.75 -0.08
CA SER A 39 -16.59 34.74 -0.90
C SER A 39 -16.32 34.84 -2.40
N GLU A 40 -15.26 35.53 -2.81
CA GLU A 40 -14.92 35.71 -4.22
C GLU A 40 -14.42 34.43 -4.88
N VAL A 41 -13.70 33.56 -4.13
CA VAL A 41 -13.25 32.26 -4.62
C VAL A 41 -14.44 31.38 -5.02
N TYR A 42 -15.53 31.41 -4.25
CA TYR A 42 -16.69 30.55 -4.47
C TYR A 42 -17.75 31.16 -5.41
N ASN A 43 -17.44 32.30 -6.01
CA ASN A 43 -18.29 32.96 -7.03
C ASN A 43 -17.72 32.76 -8.45
N ASP A 44 -16.53 32.17 -8.59
CA ASP A 44 -15.85 31.96 -9.87
C ASP A 44 -15.51 30.50 -10.06
N LYS A 45 -15.94 29.89 -11.17
CA LYS A 45 -15.75 28.48 -11.48
C LYS A 45 -14.27 28.05 -11.50
N GLU A 46 -13.41 28.88 -12.08
CA GLU A 46 -11.98 28.53 -12.20
C GLU A 46 -11.27 28.67 -10.85
N ALA A 47 -11.64 29.67 -10.04
CA ALA A 47 -11.12 29.78 -8.68
C ALA A 47 -11.52 28.60 -7.79
N VAL A 48 -12.76 28.15 -7.89
CA VAL A 48 -13.25 26.94 -7.22
C VAL A 48 -12.49 25.71 -7.69
N LYS A 49 -12.26 25.55 -9.00
CA LYS A 49 -11.47 24.44 -9.55
C LYS A 49 -10.05 24.43 -9.00
N LEU A 50 -9.39 25.58 -8.87
CA LEU A 50 -8.07 25.71 -8.24
C LEU A 50 -8.12 25.32 -6.75
N ARG A 51 -9.18 25.73 -6.04
CA ARG A 51 -9.38 25.33 -4.63
C ARG A 51 -9.55 23.82 -4.49
N LEU A 52 -10.32 23.18 -5.37
CA LEU A 52 -10.45 21.72 -5.42
C LEU A 52 -9.12 21.04 -5.74
N ASN A 53 -8.33 21.55 -6.70
CA ASN A 53 -7.02 20.99 -7.01
C ASN A 53 -6.10 21.00 -5.78
N TYR A 54 -6.15 22.05 -4.96
CA TYR A 54 -5.46 22.08 -3.67
C TYR A 54 -5.96 20.99 -2.71
N ILE A 55 -7.28 20.77 -2.61
CA ILE A 55 -7.86 19.68 -1.80
C ILE A 55 -7.35 18.32 -2.30
N TYR A 56 -7.34 18.09 -3.62
CA TYR A 56 -6.77 16.87 -4.21
C TYR A 56 -5.30 16.70 -3.80
N GLN A 57 -4.46 17.71 -4.04
CA GLN A 57 -3.04 17.64 -3.70
C GLN A 57 -2.79 17.29 -2.23
N LYS A 58 -3.61 17.81 -1.32
CA LYS A 58 -3.48 17.58 0.13
C LYS A 58 -4.15 16.31 0.64
N SER A 59 -5.02 15.69 -0.17
CA SER A 59 -5.87 14.59 0.27
C SER A 59 -5.56 13.27 -0.42
N LEU A 60 -4.97 13.30 -1.61
CA LEU A 60 -4.56 12.09 -2.31
C LEU A 60 -3.46 11.34 -1.54
N PRO A 61 -3.40 10.01 -1.65
CA PRO A 61 -2.28 9.22 -1.15
C PRO A 61 -0.95 9.72 -1.70
N ALA A 62 0.09 9.74 -0.87
CA ALA A 62 1.42 10.14 -1.31
C ALA A 62 2.15 8.95 -1.95
N PRO A 63 2.53 9.01 -3.23
CA PRO A 63 3.16 7.90 -3.93
C PRO A 63 4.57 7.57 -3.43
N GLY A 64 5.23 8.52 -2.78
CA GLY A 64 6.63 8.42 -2.38
C GLY A 64 6.89 8.03 -0.92
N GLY A 65 5.88 7.79 -0.11
CA GLY A 65 6.04 7.28 1.27
C GLY A 65 6.88 8.12 2.22
N GLY A 66 7.09 9.40 1.93
CA GLY A 66 7.94 10.30 2.70
C GLY A 66 7.22 11.12 3.76
N GLY A 67 6.27 10.58 4.50
CA GLY A 67 5.59 11.32 5.55
C GLY A 67 5.24 10.46 6.76
N ASN A 68 5.33 11.04 7.95
CA ASN A 68 4.97 10.43 9.23
C ASN A 68 3.47 10.17 9.40
N ALA A 69 2.67 10.31 8.34
CA ALA A 69 1.24 10.02 8.35
C ALA A 69 1.02 8.66 7.68
N PRO A 70 0.47 7.67 8.38
CA PRO A 70 0.03 6.43 7.76
C PRO A 70 -1.08 6.78 6.77
N ASP A 71 -0.78 6.64 5.49
CA ASP A 71 -1.73 6.92 4.45
C ASP A 71 -2.79 5.83 4.32
N LEU A 72 -3.94 6.21 3.78
CA LEU A 72 -5.09 5.32 3.57
C LEU A 72 -4.75 4.10 2.72
N TRP A 73 -3.85 4.29 1.79
CA TRP A 73 -3.29 3.28 0.92
C TRP A 73 -1.78 3.41 0.94
N PRO A 74 -1.15 2.65 1.79
CA PRO A 74 0.29 2.58 1.84
C PRO A 74 0.81 1.92 0.57
N VAL A 75 1.36 2.69 -0.33
CA VAL A 75 1.82 2.23 -1.64
C VAL A 75 3.24 2.63 -1.95
N GLY A 76 3.93 3.18 -0.99
CA GLY A 76 5.34 3.55 -1.09
C GLY A 76 6.24 2.73 -0.17
N THR A 77 7.53 2.92 -0.30
CA THR A 77 8.56 2.26 0.53
C THR A 77 8.57 2.71 1.98
N GLY A 78 7.92 3.83 2.28
CA GLY A 78 7.67 4.28 3.64
C GLY A 78 6.48 3.63 4.31
N ASP A 79 5.85 2.63 3.66
CA ASP A 79 4.73 1.90 4.23
C ASP A 79 5.16 1.03 5.41
N LEU A 80 5.09 1.63 6.56
CA LEU A 80 5.33 0.91 7.81
C LEU A 80 4.23 -0.13 8.09
N LEU A 81 3.05 0.01 7.52
CA LEU A 81 1.91 -0.88 7.78
C LEU A 81 2.08 -2.24 7.08
N SER A 82 2.54 -2.27 5.83
CA SER A 82 2.80 -3.55 5.14
C SER A 82 3.91 -4.37 5.78
N LYS A 83 4.79 -3.74 6.57
CA LYS A 83 5.80 -4.46 7.37
C LYS A 83 5.22 -5.24 8.56
N HIS A 84 3.94 -5.05 8.87
CA HIS A 84 3.23 -5.88 9.85
C HIS A 84 2.62 -7.14 9.25
N THR A 85 2.76 -7.32 7.93
CA THR A 85 2.19 -8.44 7.18
C THR A 85 3.30 -9.33 6.61
N GLU A 86 2.91 -10.42 5.99
CA GLU A 86 3.82 -11.34 5.30
C GLU A 86 4.32 -10.83 3.95
N GLU A 87 3.87 -9.65 3.46
CA GLU A 87 4.29 -9.15 2.15
C GLU A 87 5.76 -8.71 2.11
N PHE A 88 6.25 -8.07 3.18
CA PHE A 88 7.59 -7.48 3.21
C PHE A 88 8.42 -8.02 4.38
N THR A 89 9.72 -8.15 4.14
CA THR A 89 10.67 -8.44 5.22
C THR A 89 10.80 -7.28 6.18
N GLY A 90 11.06 -7.57 7.44
CA GLY A 90 11.16 -6.60 8.52
C GLY A 90 9.95 -6.64 9.44
N TYR A 91 9.80 -5.61 10.23
CA TYR A 91 8.68 -5.44 11.16
C TYR A 91 8.37 -3.95 11.37
N GLY A 92 7.12 -3.65 11.65
CA GLY A 92 6.70 -2.31 12.05
C GLY A 92 6.66 -2.16 13.57
N SER A 93 6.48 -0.93 14.06
CA SER A 93 6.50 -0.63 15.50
C SER A 93 5.41 -1.34 16.30
N TYR A 94 4.27 -1.67 15.70
CA TYR A 94 3.16 -2.35 16.37
C TYR A 94 3.31 -3.87 16.46
N SER A 95 4.25 -4.45 15.73
CA SER A 95 4.56 -5.89 15.76
C SER A 95 5.99 -6.18 16.23
N ASP A 96 6.71 -5.16 16.70
CA ASP A 96 8.06 -5.29 17.25
C ASP A 96 8.00 -5.89 18.68
N PRO A 97 8.43 -7.14 18.88
CA PRO A 97 8.35 -7.79 20.17
C PRO A 97 9.30 -7.19 21.23
N SER A 98 10.23 -6.32 20.82
CA SER A 98 11.14 -5.64 21.73
C SER A 98 10.56 -4.34 22.30
N LYS A 99 9.44 -3.87 21.72
CA LYS A 99 8.83 -2.60 22.11
C LYS A 99 7.55 -2.83 22.89
N VAL A 100 7.47 -2.17 24.04
CA VAL A 100 6.18 -1.97 24.72
C VAL A 100 5.49 -0.78 24.04
N ILE A 101 4.30 -1.01 23.50
CA ILE A 101 3.53 0.06 22.89
C ILE A 101 2.94 0.90 24.02
N ALA A 102 3.51 2.09 24.21
CA ALA A 102 3.03 3.08 25.14
C ALA A 102 2.30 4.21 24.39
N ASN A 103 1.49 4.99 25.10
CA ASN A 103 0.74 6.11 24.54
C ASN A 103 1.60 7.10 23.75
N ASP A 104 2.87 7.23 24.07
CA ASP A 104 3.78 8.16 23.39
C ASP A 104 4.29 7.66 22.04
N ASN A 105 4.12 6.36 21.76
CA ASN A 105 4.53 5.72 20.50
C ASN A 105 3.39 5.57 19.49
N ILE A 106 2.22 6.13 19.79
CA ILE A 106 1.04 6.06 18.95
C ILE A 106 1.05 7.21 17.94
N ASP A 107 0.53 6.95 16.75
CA ASP A 107 0.26 7.98 15.77
C ASP A 107 -0.58 9.12 16.37
N ARG A 108 -0.16 10.33 16.10
CA ARG A 108 -0.82 11.51 16.67
C ARG A 108 -2.21 11.71 16.07
N PHE A 109 -3.20 11.59 16.90
CA PHE A 109 -4.61 11.80 16.53
C PHE A 109 -4.87 13.20 15.98
N PHE A 110 -4.32 14.23 16.61
CA PHE A 110 -4.56 15.61 16.25
C PHE A 110 -3.47 16.26 15.41
N TYR A 111 -2.24 15.76 15.40
CA TYR A 111 -1.11 16.38 14.68
C TYR A 111 -1.01 17.89 14.91
N TYR A 112 -1.04 18.32 16.17
CA TYR A 112 -0.98 19.73 16.53
C TYR A 112 0.24 20.45 15.93
N GLY A 113 0.00 21.64 15.35
CA GLY A 113 1.06 22.51 14.86
C GLY A 113 1.63 22.14 13.49
N THR A 114 1.10 21.13 12.80
CA THR A 114 1.54 20.77 11.46
C THR A 114 0.48 21.11 10.39
N ASN A 115 0.95 21.39 9.17
CA ASN A 115 0.07 21.55 8.01
C ASN A 115 -0.56 20.22 7.56
N GLU A 116 -0.09 19.11 8.12
CA GLU A 116 -0.51 17.75 7.78
C GLU A 116 -1.61 17.21 8.71
N SER A 117 -2.10 18.02 9.66
CA SER A 117 -3.20 17.62 10.54
C SER A 117 -4.42 17.15 9.74
N PRO A 118 -4.95 15.95 10.01
CA PRO A 118 -6.16 15.46 9.36
C PRO A 118 -7.36 16.38 9.62
N TRP A 119 -7.45 16.96 10.81
CA TRP A 119 -8.52 17.90 11.20
C TRP A 119 -8.48 19.21 10.40
N LYS A 120 -7.28 19.73 10.10
CA LYS A 120 -7.15 20.88 9.21
C LYS A 120 -7.66 20.56 7.81
N LYS A 121 -7.30 19.38 7.28
CA LYS A 121 -7.74 18.93 5.95
C LYS A 121 -9.26 18.69 5.90
N MET A 122 -9.86 18.14 6.96
CA MET A 122 -11.32 18.02 7.09
C MET A 122 -12.01 19.38 7.10
N ARG A 123 -11.45 20.34 7.87
CA ARG A 123 -11.95 21.73 7.89
C ARG A 123 -11.90 22.37 6.51
N GLU A 124 -10.83 22.17 5.75
CA GLU A 124 -10.71 22.70 4.40
C GLU A 124 -11.78 22.12 3.46
N CYS A 125 -12.12 20.85 3.59
CA CYS A 125 -13.24 20.25 2.86
C CYS A 125 -14.59 20.81 3.32
N THR A 126 -14.81 20.99 4.63
CA THR A 126 -16.02 21.60 5.18
C THR A 126 -16.18 23.05 4.71
N ASP A 127 -15.09 23.82 4.62
CA ASP A 127 -15.12 25.17 4.08
C ASP A 127 -15.63 25.20 2.62
N VAL A 128 -15.15 24.28 1.78
CA VAL A 128 -15.65 24.14 0.39
C VAL A 128 -17.14 23.81 0.37
N ILE A 129 -17.57 22.82 1.18
CA ILE A 129 -18.96 22.36 1.22
C ILE A 129 -19.91 23.50 1.61
N VAL A 130 -19.59 24.23 2.67
CA VAL A 130 -20.44 25.32 3.18
C VAL A 130 -20.45 26.49 2.21
N ARG A 131 -19.27 27.00 1.82
CA ARG A 131 -19.18 28.20 1.02
C ARG A 131 -19.63 28.04 -0.44
N ALA A 132 -19.34 26.88 -1.06
CA ALA A 132 -19.89 26.58 -2.37
C ALA A 132 -21.42 26.45 -2.31
N GLY A 133 -21.96 25.88 -1.22
CA GLY A 133 -23.41 25.80 -0.99
C GLY A 133 -24.08 27.17 -0.86
N GLU A 134 -23.41 28.16 -0.26
CA GLU A 134 -23.87 29.55 -0.08
C GLU A 134 -23.70 30.40 -1.35
N SER A 135 -22.97 29.97 -2.38
CA SER A 135 -22.73 30.71 -3.59
C SER A 135 -24.04 30.96 -4.38
N GLU A 136 -24.32 32.17 -4.74
CA GLU A 136 -25.47 32.57 -5.57
C GLU A 136 -25.12 32.65 -7.07
N THR A 137 -23.84 32.56 -7.42
CA THR A 137 -23.35 32.81 -8.79
C THR A 137 -22.85 31.52 -9.48
N LEU A 138 -22.47 30.48 -8.74
CA LEU A 138 -22.09 29.21 -9.33
C LEU A 138 -23.31 28.51 -9.95
N GLU A 139 -23.13 28.01 -11.16
CA GLU A 139 -24.11 27.12 -11.78
C GLU A 139 -24.39 25.90 -10.90
N GLU A 140 -25.63 25.48 -10.82
CA GLU A 140 -26.09 24.41 -9.90
C GLU A 140 -25.32 23.09 -10.13
N LYS A 141 -25.02 22.71 -11.39
CA LYS A 141 -24.19 21.55 -11.71
C LYS A 141 -22.79 21.67 -11.11
N VAL A 142 -22.12 22.81 -11.34
CA VAL A 142 -20.77 23.09 -10.81
C VAL A 142 -20.76 23.08 -9.28
N LYS A 143 -21.80 23.67 -8.66
CA LYS A 143 -21.97 23.70 -7.20
C LYS A 143 -22.06 22.27 -6.66
N LYS A 144 -22.94 21.43 -7.20
CA LYS A 144 -23.11 20.03 -6.79
C LYS A 144 -21.83 19.22 -6.95
N GLU A 145 -21.21 19.26 -8.12
CA GLU A 145 -19.95 18.53 -8.39
C GLU A 145 -18.80 19.00 -7.47
N THR A 146 -18.76 20.29 -7.12
CA THR A 146 -17.76 20.84 -6.21
C THR A 146 -17.95 20.32 -4.79
N ILE A 147 -19.18 20.41 -4.29
CA ILE A 147 -19.54 19.90 -2.94
C ILE A 147 -19.29 18.40 -2.85
N ALA A 148 -19.66 17.66 -3.89
CA ALA A 148 -19.50 16.22 -3.94
C ALA A 148 -18.03 15.78 -3.82
N GLN A 149 -17.13 16.42 -4.55
CA GLN A 149 -15.69 16.13 -4.44
C GLN A 149 -15.15 16.45 -3.04
N ALA A 150 -15.58 17.57 -2.44
CA ALA A 150 -15.18 17.93 -1.08
C ALA A 150 -15.73 16.97 -0.03
N ARG A 151 -16.98 16.48 -0.17
CA ARG A 151 -17.56 15.42 0.67
C ARG A 151 -16.78 14.13 0.58
N PHE A 152 -16.42 13.69 -0.62
CA PHE A 152 -15.59 12.51 -0.83
C PHE A 152 -14.28 12.60 -0.02
N PHE A 153 -13.55 13.71 -0.12
CA PHE A 153 -12.30 13.87 0.60
C PHE A 153 -12.49 14.03 2.11
N ARG A 154 -13.55 14.67 2.56
CA ARG A 154 -13.89 14.73 3.99
C ARG A 154 -14.16 13.34 4.55
N ALA A 155 -15.02 12.56 3.90
CA ALA A 155 -15.31 11.18 4.27
C ALA A 155 -14.05 10.31 4.29
N THR A 156 -13.18 10.45 3.29
CA THR A 156 -11.90 9.74 3.22
C THR A 156 -11.02 10.04 4.45
N ARG A 157 -10.97 11.30 4.92
CA ARG A 157 -10.19 11.68 6.10
C ARG A 157 -10.80 11.15 7.39
N TYR A 158 -12.12 11.20 7.54
CA TYR A 158 -12.81 10.59 8.67
C TYR A 158 -12.58 9.09 8.71
N TYR A 159 -12.66 8.38 7.57
CA TYR A 159 -12.40 6.94 7.48
C TYR A 159 -11.00 6.56 7.98
N ARG A 160 -9.96 7.33 7.63
CA ARG A 160 -8.57 7.06 8.08
C ARG A 160 -8.43 7.01 9.60
N LEU A 161 -9.07 7.94 10.30
CA LEU A 161 -9.07 7.96 11.76
C LEU A 161 -10.04 6.93 12.33
N TRP A 162 -11.23 6.82 11.74
CA TRP A 162 -12.28 5.92 12.21
C TRP A 162 -11.82 4.46 12.28
N LYS A 163 -11.15 3.95 11.25
CA LYS A 163 -10.69 2.55 11.24
C LYS A 163 -9.70 2.22 12.36
N ARG A 164 -9.05 3.22 12.94
CA ARG A 164 -8.06 3.05 14.01
C ARG A 164 -8.60 3.37 15.39
N TYR A 165 -9.42 4.42 15.48
CA TYR A 165 -9.86 4.96 16.77
C TYR A 165 -11.33 4.66 17.06
N GLY A 166 -12.12 4.19 16.11
CA GLY A 166 -13.57 4.10 16.22
C GLY A 166 -14.23 5.48 16.09
N GLY A 167 -15.14 5.83 17.02
CA GLY A 167 -15.86 7.09 16.94
C GLY A 167 -15.00 8.34 17.09
N LEU A 168 -15.40 9.39 16.39
CA LEU A 168 -14.65 10.64 16.24
C LEU A 168 -15.56 11.84 16.56
N PRO A 169 -15.01 13.00 16.91
CA PRO A 169 -15.75 14.26 16.85
C PRO A 169 -16.23 14.54 15.43
N ILE A 170 -17.52 14.75 15.21
CA ILE A 170 -18.09 15.13 13.92
C ILE A 170 -18.23 16.64 13.86
N ILE A 171 -17.54 17.29 12.89
CA ILE A 171 -17.49 18.74 12.72
C ILE A 171 -17.95 19.08 11.29
N THR A 172 -19.13 19.70 11.17
CA THR A 172 -19.79 20.02 9.89
C THR A 172 -19.89 21.50 9.59
N ASP A 173 -19.46 22.33 10.51
CA ASP A 173 -19.50 23.79 10.43
C ASP A 173 -18.12 24.45 10.38
N ILE A 174 -18.07 25.69 9.94
CA ILE A 174 -16.85 26.50 9.96
C ILE A 174 -16.72 27.15 11.33
N GLN A 175 -15.91 26.55 12.19
CA GLN A 175 -15.66 27.09 13.52
C GLN A 175 -14.81 28.37 13.43
N SER A 176 -15.30 29.46 14.05
CA SER A 176 -14.59 30.75 14.11
C SER A 176 -13.46 30.67 15.15
N THR A 177 -12.26 31.10 14.76
CA THR A 177 -11.13 31.26 15.70
C THR A 177 -11.32 32.46 16.66
N LEU A 178 -12.31 33.29 16.42
CA LEU A 178 -12.64 34.44 17.25
C LEU A 178 -13.67 34.14 18.35
N LEU A 179 -14.27 32.92 18.31
CA LEU A 179 -15.18 32.48 19.36
C LEU A 179 -14.39 32.27 20.65
N ARG A 180 -14.70 33.05 21.66
CA ARG A 180 -14.20 32.91 23.04
C ARG A 180 -14.89 31.78 23.79
N ASP A 181 -15.99 31.25 23.25
CA ASP A 181 -16.71 30.15 23.87
C ASP A 181 -16.00 28.82 23.61
N THR A 182 -15.16 28.48 24.54
CA THR A 182 -14.40 27.23 24.53
C THR A 182 -15.28 25.99 24.61
N VAL A 183 -16.54 26.08 25.00
CA VAL A 183 -17.46 24.96 25.10
C VAL A 183 -17.87 24.46 23.72
N GLN A 184 -18.12 25.36 22.76
CA GLN A 184 -18.48 25.00 21.38
C GLN A 184 -17.28 24.40 20.61
N LEU A 185 -16.04 24.73 21.01
CA LEU A 185 -14.81 24.18 20.41
C LEU A 185 -14.44 22.80 20.97
N ARG A 186 -15.19 22.28 21.95
CA ARG A 186 -14.89 21.04 22.67
C ARG A 186 -15.77 19.91 22.19
N ALA A 187 -15.64 19.53 20.91
CA ALA A 187 -16.37 18.40 20.37
C ALA A 187 -15.94 17.08 21.03
N LYS A 188 -16.90 16.27 21.42
CA LYS A 188 -16.71 14.93 22.01
C LYS A 188 -16.61 13.89 20.90
N ARG A 189 -16.04 12.74 21.19
CA ARG A 189 -16.13 11.56 20.32
C ARG A 189 -17.59 11.08 20.27
N THR A 190 -18.06 10.78 19.07
CA THR A 190 -19.32 10.09 18.84
C THR A 190 -19.12 8.57 18.95
N SER A 191 -20.17 7.78 18.75
CA SER A 191 -20.03 6.33 18.62
C SER A 191 -19.34 5.98 17.29
N THR A 192 -18.80 4.78 17.22
CA THR A 192 -18.23 4.22 15.99
C THR A 192 -19.28 4.15 14.89
N GLU A 193 -20.53 3.83 15.24
CA GLU A 193 -21.65 3.76 14.31
C GLU A 193 -22.03 5.15 13.78
N GLU A 194 -22.15 6.17 14.63
CA GLU A 194 -22.47 7.54 14.19
C GLU A 194 -21.41 8.09 13.25
N THR A 195 -20.13 7.85 13.56
CA THR A 195 -19.03 8.25 12.65
C THR A 195 -19.10 7.49 11.33
N PHE A 196 -19.38 6.18 11.36
CA PHE A 196 -19.58 5.37 10.17
C PHE A 196 -20.73 5.91 9.32
N ARG A 197 -21.89 6.21 9.92
CA ARG A 197 -23.04 6.78 9.20
C ARG A 197 -22.67 8.11 8.54
N PHE A 198 -22.01 8.99 9.25
CA PHE A 198 -21.51 10.25 8.70
C PHE A 198 -20.61 10.07 7.47
N ILE A 199 -19.68 9.10 7.53
CA ILE A 199 -18.79 8.78 6.41
C ILE A 199 -19.58 8.26 5.20
N ILE A 200 -20.49 7.30 5.44
CA ILE A 200 -21.29 6.69 4.37
C ILE A 200 -22.24 7.72 3.75
N ASP A 201 -22.87 8.58 4.54
CA ASP A 201 -23.76 9.62 4.03
C ASP A 201 -23.03 10.64 3.15
N ASP A 202 -21.84 11.07 3.57
CA ASP A 202 -21.01 11.96 2.73
C ASP A 202 -20.61 11.28 1.41
N LEU A 203 -20.27 9.97 1.42
CA LEU A 203 -19.90 9.24 0.22
C LEU A 203 -21.10 8.98 -0.71
N LYS A 204 -22.27 8.66 -0.17
CA LYS A 204 -23.50 8.49 -0.96
C LYS A 204 -23.90 9.80 -1.63
N LEU A 205 -23.96 10.90 -0.87
CA LEU A 205 -24.25 12.23 -1.40
C LEU A 205 -23.21 12.65 -2.46
N ALA A 206 -21.95 12.31 -2.25
CA ALA A 206 -20.92 12.53 -3.26
C ALA A 206 -21.18 11.69 -4.52
N GLY A 207 -21.47 10.40 -4.35
CA GLY A 207 -21.72 9.48 -5.45
C GLY A 207 -22.97 9.82 -6.27
N ASP A 208 -23.97 10.42 -5.67
CA ASP A 208 -25.21 10.82 -6.34
C ASP A 208 -25.02 12.08 -7.18
N ASP A 209 -24.16 13.00 -6.74
CA ASP A 209 -23.92 14.29 -7.41
C ASP A 209 -22.70 14.27 -8.37
N LEU A 210 -21.81 13.26 -8.28
CA LEU A 210 -20.68 13.11 -9.18
C LEU A 210 -21.08 12.46 -10.51
N PRO A 211 -20.42 12.81 -11.62
CA PRO A 211 -20.66 12.15 -12.91
C PRO A 211 -20.14 10.70 -12.88
N ALA A 212 -20.74 9.84 -13.69
CA ALA A 212 -20.24 8.49 -13.91
C ALA A 212 -18.83 8.51 -14.55
N ARG A 213 -18.60 9.51 -15.43
CA ARG A 213 -17.30 9.86 -16.02
C ARG A 213 -17.29 11.36 -16.35
N TRP A 214 -16.14 12.01 -16.19
CA TRP A 214 -16.00 13.42 -16.53
C TRP A 214 -16.00 13.63 -18.04
N GLU A 215 -16.68 14.69 -18.52
CA GLU A 215 -16.80 15.00 -19.93
C GLU A 215 -15.48 15.52 -20.52
N ASP A 216 -14.74 16.32 -19.79
CA ASP A 216 -13.42 16.84 -20.17
C ASP A 216 -12.31 15.92 -19.65
N GLU A 217 -12.14 14.77 -20.29
CA GLU A 217 -11.13 13.78 -19.89
C GLU A 217 -9.70 14.37 -19.92
N ALA A 218 -9.41 15.37 -20.75
CA ALA A 218 -8.09 15.95 -20.84
C ALA A 218 -7.70 16.73 -19.57
N ASN A 219 -8.67 17.44 -18.97
CA ASN A 219 -8.44 18.32 -17.81
C ASN A 219 -8.92 17.73 -16.48
N ASP A 220 -9.86 16.79 -16.52
CA ASP A 220 -10.49 16.24 -15.32
C ASP A 220 -10.21 14.72 -15.14
N TRP A 221 -9.31 14.16 -15.94
CA TRP A 221 -8.86 12.77 -15.79
C TRP A 221 -8.25 12.53 -14.40
N GLY A 222 -8.63 11.40 -13.77
CA GLY A 222 -8.22 11.07 -12.41
C GLY A 222 -9.03 11.73 -11.30
N ARG A 223 -9.98 12.61 -11.61
CA ARG A 223 -10.94 13.09 -10.61
C ARG A 223 -11.88 11.97 -10.19
N VAL A 224 -12.32 12.05 -8.94
CA VAL A 224 -13.25 11.06 -8.37
C VAL A 224 -14.60 11.12 -9.10
N THR A 225 -15.19 9.93 -9.28
CA THR A 225 -16.46 9.73 -10.00
C THR A 225 -17.53 9.17 -9.05
N SER A 226 -18.76 9.10 -9.51
CA SER A 226 -19.86 8.42 -8.81
C SER A 226 -19.46 7.00 -8.39
N GLY A 227 -18.90 6.22 -9.31
CA GLY A 227 -18.42 4.86 -9.06
C GLY A 227 -17.31 4.82 -8.02
N THR A 228 -16.38 5.79 -8.02
CA THR A 228 -15.31 5.89 -7.01
C THR A 228 -15.89 6.09 -5.61
N ALA A 229 -16.87 6.97 -5.45
CA ALA A 229 -17.47 7.25 -4.16
C ALA A 229 -18.23 6.04 -3.59
N TYR A 230 -19.03 5.38 -4.40
CA TYR A 230 -19.73 4.16 -3.99
C TYR A 230 -18.79 2.98 -3.75
N ALA A 231 -17.70 2.83 -4.53
CA ALA A 231 -16.70 1.79 -4.31
C ALA A 231 -16.00 1.96 -2.96
N LEU A 232 -15.67 3.20 -2.58
CA LEU A 232 -15.11 3.47 -1.26
C LEU A 232 -16.14 3.24 -0.15
N ALA A 233 -17.40 3.63 -0.35
CA ALA A 233 -18.49 3.36 0.60
C ALA A 233 -18.68 1.85 0.84
N GLY A 234 -18.68 1.04 -0.24
CA GLY A 234 -18.78 -0.42 -0.16
C GLY A 234 -17.62 -1.05 0.60
N PHE A 235 -16.39 -0.60 0.37
CA PHE A 235 -15.22 -1.06 1.12
C PHE A 235 -15.29 -0.70 2.61
N ILE A 236 -15.70 0.53 2.95
CA ILE A 236 -15.85 0.96 4.34
C ILE A 236 -16.98 0.19 5.04
N ALA A 237 -18.07 -0.11 4.33
CA ALA A 237 -19.14 -0.95 4.85
C ALA A 237 -18.69 -2.40 5.09
N ASN A 238 -17.84 -2.99 4.21
CA ASN A 238 -17.20 -4.27 4.49
C ASN A 238 -16.35 -4.21 5.75
N TYR A 239 -15.61 -3.12 5.93
CA TYR A 239 -14.80 -2.93 7.14
C TYR A 239 -15.66 -2.91 8.39
N TYR A 240 -16.81 -2.19 8.35
CA TYR A 240 -17.77 -2.13 9.47
C TYR A 240 -18.48 -3.47 9.72
N ALA A 241 -18.70 -4.26 8.67
CA ALA A 241 -19.28 -5.61 8.78
C ALA A 241 -18.26 -6.69 9.19
N SER A 242 -16.96 -6.38 9.15
CA SER A 242 -15.87 -7.31 9.50
C SER A 242 -15.74 -7.51 11.02
N PRO A 243 -15.08 -8.58 11.50
CA PRO A 243 -15.02 -8.98 12.90
C PRO A 243 -14.61 -7.88 13.88
N ILE A 244 -13.71 -6.97 13.49
CA ILE A 244 -13.23 -5.90 14.39
C ILE A 244 -14.35 -5.02 14.94
N PHE A 245 -15.37 -4.71 14.12
CA PHE A 245 -16.52 -3.90 14.54
C PHE A 245 -17.82 -4.70 14.66
N ASN A 246 -17.88 -5.89 14.07
CA ASN A 246 -19.06 -6.72 14.00
C ASN A 246 -18.85 -8.07 14.70
N ARG A 247 -18.66 -8.05 16.00
CA ARG A 247 -18.34 -9.25 16.79
C ARG A 247 -19.44 -10.31 16.75
N GLU A 248 -20.71 -9.87 16.71
CA GLU A 248 -21.87 -10.74 16.72
C GLU A 248 -22.27 -11.25 15.33
N ASP A 249 -21.45 -10.94 14.30
CA ASP A 249 -21.73 -11.27 12.91
C ASP A 249 -23.13 -10.81 12.48
N ASP A 250 -23.48 -9.57 12.82
CA ASP A 250 -24.75 -8.95 12.45
C ASP A 250 -24.92 -8.92 10.93
N LYS A 251 -25.93 -9.64 10.47
CA LYS A 251 -26.22 -9.78 9.03
C LYS A 251 -26.71 -8.47 8.39
N ALA A 252 -27.30 -7.57 9.17
CA ALA A 252 -27.75 -6.28 8.64
C ALA A 252 -26.57 -5.43 8.16
N ARG A 253 -25.41 -5.49 8.83
CA ARG A 253 -24.20 -4.81 8.40
C ARG A 253 -23.65 -5.40 7.08
N TRP A 254 -23.71 -6.72 6.92
CA TRP A 254 -23.33 -7.37 5.68
C TRP A 254 -24.32 -7.05 4.55
N GLN A 255 -25.62 -6.93 4.86
CA GLN A 255 -26.62 -6.55 3.85
C GLN A 255 -26.36 -5.13 3.34
N GLU A 256 -26.09 -4.17 4.22
CA GLU A 256 -25.73 -2.81 3.82
C GLU A 256 -24.46 -2.78 2.97
N ALA A 257 -23.43 -3.53 3.37
CA ALA A 257 -22.20 -3.65 2.61
C ALA A 257 -22.44 -4.25 1.20
N TYR A 258 -23.30 -5.27 1.11
CA TYR A 258 -23.67 -5.88 -0.17
C TYR A 258 -24.40 -4.88 -1.10
N GLU A 259 -25.37 -4.13 -0.58
CA GLU A 259 -26.10 -3.14 -1.39
C GLU A 259 -25.18 -2.03 -1.88
N LEU A 260 -24.27 -1.53 -1.05
CA LEU A 260 -23.31 -0.51 -1.43
C LEU A 260 -22.30 -1.02 -2.48
N ASN A 261 -21.77 -2.23 -2.33
CA ASN A 261 -20.85 -2.81 -3.29
C ASN A 261 -21.55 -3.12 -4.64
N LYS A 262 -22.79 -3.58 -4.58
CA LYS A 262 -23.60 -3.80 -5.80
C LYS A 262 -23.86 -2.48 -6.53
N THR A 263 -24.27 -1.44 -5.81
CA THR A 263 -24.44 -0.10 -6.38
C THR A 263 -23.12 0.43 -6.94
N ALA A 264 -22.00 0.19 -6.28
CA ALA A 264 -20.68 0.56 -6.79
C ALA A 264 -20.39 -0.07 -8.16
N LEU A 265 -20.63 -1.38 -8.30
CA LEU A 265 -20.44 -2.07 -9.59
C LEU A 265 -21.37 -1.51 -10.70
N GLU A 266 -22.63 -1.19 -10.36
CA GLU A 266 -23.59 -0.58 -11.30
C GLU A 266 -23.13 0.83 -11.74
N LYS A 267 -22.72 1.68 -10.80
CA LYS A 267 -22.22 3.03 -11.09
C LYS A 267 -20.89 3.00 -11.88
N LEU A 268 -20.02 2.06 -11.57
CA LEU A 268 -18.77 1.84 -12.32
C LEU A 268 -19.06 1.38 -13.75
N ALA A 269 -19.98 0.43 -13.94
CA ALA A 269 -20.39 -0.03 -15.26
C ALA A 269 -20.97 1.12 -16.10
N ALA A 270 -21.80 1.98 -15.52
CA ALA A 270 -22.32 3.18 -16.16
C ALA A 270 -21.22 4.15 -16.62
N GLY A 271 -20.07 4.19 -15.91
CA GLY A 271 -18.88 4.96 -16.28
C GLY A 271 -17.93 4.20 -17.24
N GLY A 272 -18.27 3.00 -17.71
CA GLY A 272 -17.42 2.20 -18.56
C GLY A 272 -16.24 1.54 -17.84
N PHE A 273 -16.31 1.40 -16.51
CA PHE A 273 -15.30 0.66 -15.75
C PHE A 273 -15.60 -0.84 -15.74
N GLY A 274 -14.55 -1.65 -15.69
CA GLY A 274 -14.62 -3.11 -15.68
C GLY A 274 -13.24 -3.74 -15.49
N LEU A 275 -13.18 -5.07 -15.50
CA LEU A 275 -11.91 -5.79 -15.52
C LEU A 275 -11.22 -5.59 -16.87
N SER A 276 -10.02 -5.02 -16.85
CA SER A 276 -9.18 -4.91 -18.05
C SER A 276 -8.70 -6.27 -18.49
N TYR A 277 -8.60 -6.44 -19.82
CA TYR A 277 -8.08 -7.67 -20.44
C TYR A 277 -8.84 -8.94 -20.05
N ALA A 278 -10.12 -8.84 -19.69
CA ALA A 278 -10.97 -9.99 -19.47
C ALA A 278 -11.15 -10.77 -20.78
N GLY A 279 -10.67 -12.02 -20.82
CA GLY A 279 -10.69 -12.85 -22.04
C GLY A 279 -9.37 -12.85 -22.84
N ASP A 280 -8.41 -12.00 -22.48
CA ASP A 280 -7.05 -12.03 -23.05
C ASP A 280 -6.00 -12.03 -21.92
N PRO A 281 -5.72 -13.18 -21.29
CA PRO A 281 -4.77 -13.24 -20.18
C PRO A 281 -3.31 -12.94 -20.59
N GLY A 282 -2.97 -13.15 -21.87
CA GLY A 282 -1.59 -13.19 -22.31
C GLY A 282 -0.80 -14.33 -21.66
N THR A 283 0.44 -14.54 -22.10
CA THR A 283 1.31 -15.56 -21.51
C THR A 283 1.73 -15.16 -20.10
N ASN A 284 1.56 -16.07 -19.13
CA ASN A 284 1.87 -15.84 -17.73
C ASN A 284 1.31 -14.50 -17.23
N ALA A 285 0.01 -14.26 -17.49
CA ALA A 285 -0.70 -13.06 -17.09
C ALA A 285 -0.02 -11.75 -17.54
N SER A 286 0.58 -11.72 -18.74
CA SER A 286 1.24 -10.51 -19.26
C SER A 286 0.26 -9.35 -19.44
N SER A 287 -0.99 -9.63 -19.81
CA SER A 287 -2.03 -8.60 -19.93
C SER A 287 -2.41 -8.02 -18.55
N TRP A 288 -2.49 -8.85 -17.51
CA TRP A 288 -2.67 -8.37 -16.14
C TRP A 288 -1.52 -7.46 -15.70
N ALA A 289 -0.27 -7.79 -16.02
CA ALA A 289 0.88 -6.95 -15.71
C ALA A 289 0.83 -5.58 -16.40
N LYS A 290 0.23 -5.48 -17.59
CA LYS A 290 0.05 -4.22 -18.33
C LYS A 290 -0.87 -3.22 -17.63
N ILE A 291 -1.68 -3.63 -16.65
CA ILE A 291 -2.54 -2.72 -15.88
C ILE A 291 -1.72 -1.55 -15.31
N TRP A 292 -0.52 -1.82 -14.82
CA TRP A 292 0.36 -0.78 -14.26
C TRP A 292 1.36 -0.22 -15.26
N CYS A 293 1.48 -0.84 -16.42
CA CYS A 293 2.46 -0.47 -17.43
C CYS A 293 1.90 0.53 -18.46
N ASN A 294 0.60 0.75 -18.49
CA ASN A 294 -0.02 1.67 -19.42
C ASN A 294 0.16 3.11 -18.97
N ASN A 295 0.59 3.94 -19.91
CA ASN A 295 0.62 5.38 -19.75
C ASN A 295 -0.81 5.94 -19.60
N MET A 296 -0.90 7.21 -19.18
CA MET A 296 -2.17 7.94 -19.16
C MET A 296 -2.94 7.76 -20.46
N GLY A 297 -4.22 7.35 -20.37
CA GLY A 297 -5.06 7.09 -21.52
C GLY A 297 -5.02 5.66 -22.09
N GLY A 298 -4.21 4.76 -21.50
CA GLY A 298 -4.24 3.34 -21.87
C GLY A 298 -5.53 2.63 -21.41
N GLU A 299 -5.88 1.51 -22.08
CA GLU A 299 -7.12 0.76 -21.80
C GLU A 299 -7.33 0.46 -20.32
N ALA A 300 -6.30 -0.04 -19.63
CA ALA A 300 -6.41 -0.40 -18.23
C ALA A 300 -6.58 0.80 -17.30
N MET A 301 -5.96 1.95 -17.62
CA MET A 301 -6.14 3.18 -16.85
C MET A 301 -7.56 3.73 -17.01
N ASN A 302 -8.18 3.53 -18.15
CA ASN A 302 -9.53 3.99 -18.40
C ASN A 302 -10.61 3.03 -17.85
N SER A 303 -10.33 1.74 -17.80
CA SER A 303 -11.34 0.74 -17.42
C SER A 303 -11.17 0.24 -15.98
N GLU A 304 -9.96 0.08 -15.46
CA GLU A 304 -9.75 -0.55 -14.15
C GLU A 304 -9.36 0.44 -13.03
N ALA A 305 -8.83 1.62 -13.37
CA ALA A 305 -8.41 2.61 -12.38
C ALA A 305 -9.60 3.35 -11.76
N VAL A 306 -10.20 2.79 -10.72
CA VAL A 306 -11.38 3.36 -10.04
C VAL A 306 -11.00 4.60 -9.20
N TYR A 307 -9.86 4.55 -8.52
CA TYR A 307 -9.31 5.67 -7.77
C TYR A 307 -7.80 5.71 -7.96
N MET A 308 -7.28 6.83 -8.45
CA MET A 308 -5.86 6.93 -8.79
C MET A 308 -5.26 8.26 -8.36
N VAL A 309 -3.93 8.26 -8.26
CA VAL A 309 -3.10 9.47 -8.13
C VAL A 309 -2.31 9.63 -9.42
N ILE A 310 -2.50 10.75 -10.08
CA ILE A 310 -1.72 11.08 -11.26
C ILE A 310 -0.34 11.56 -10.81
N CYS A 311 0.69 10.93 -11.35
CA CYS A 311 2.08 11.28 -11.11
C CYS A 311 2.71 11.86 -12.38
N ASN A 312 3.79 12.60 -12.21
CA ASN A 312 4.63 13.03 -13.32
C ASN A 312 6.10 13.06 -12.88
N ASN A 313 7.01 13.04 -13.85
CA ASN A 313 8.45 13.10 -13.63
C ASN A 313 9.04 14.50 -13.83
N VAL A 314 8.20 15.49 -14.10
CA VAL A 314 8.63 16.86 -14.35
C VAL A 314 8.55 17.67 -13.08
N MET A 315 9.67 18.27 -12.68
CA MET A 315 9.71 19.21 -11.56
C MET A 315 9.41 20.60 -12.05
N ASP A 316 8.49 21.31 -11.37
CA ASP A 316 8.30 22.73 -11.59
C ASP A 316 9.46 23.56 -10.99
N SER A 317 9.48 24.86 -11.28
CA SER A 317 10.51 25.79 -10.76
C SER A 317 10.56 25.88 -9.22
N ASN A 318 9.56 25.35 -8.53
CA ASN A 318 9.48 25.30 -7.07
C ASN A 318 9.73 23.88 -6.52
N ASN A 319 10.31 22.99 -7.29
CA ASN A 319 10.53 21.58 -6.95
C ASN A 319 9.24 20.84 -6.53
N ARG A 320 8.10 21.19 -7.15
CA ARG A 320 6.83 20.55 -6.89
C ARG A 320 6.51 19.57 -8.01
N SER A 321 6.62 18.30 -7.71
CA SER A 321 6.16 17.21 -8.55
C SER A 321 5.63 16.09 -7.66
N ILE A 322 4.65 15.36 -8.14
CA ILE A 322 4.19 14.13 -7.52
C ILE A 322 4.73 13.01 -8.39
N PHE A 323 5.75 12.32 -7.91
CA PHE A 323 6.36 11.19 -8.59
C PHE A 323 6.21 9.90 -7.79
N ASN A 324 6.24 8.79 -8.50
CA ASN A 324 6.17 7.45 -7.94
C ASN A 324 7.58 6.87 -7.82
N SER A 325 8.01 6.49 -6.63
CA SER A 325 9.33 5.89 -6.38
C SER A 325 9.29 4.35 -6.32
N TRP A 326 8.16 3.73 -6.63
CA TRP A 326 8.00 2.29 -6.52
C TRP A 326 9.04 1.52 -7.33
N GLU A 327 9.21 1.88 -8.61
CA GLU A 327 10.17 1.23 -9.51
C GLU A 327 11.60 1.24 -8.96
N GLN A 328 12.06 2.40 -8.47
CA GLN A 328 13.39 2.52 -7.86
C GLN A 328 13.55 1.58 -6.67
N ASN A 329 12.52 1.43 -5.87
CA ASN A 329 12.60 0.70 -4.62
C ASN A 329 12.52 -0.81 -4.79
N ILE A 330 11.89 -1.29 -5.87
CA ILE A 330 11.80 -2.72 -6.17
C ILE A 330 13.00 -3.25 -6.95
N ARG A 331 13.63 -2.44 -7.81
CA ARG A 331 14.78 -2.88 -8.62
C ARG A 331 16.05 -3.00 -7.79
N PRO A 332 16.92 -3.97 -8.10
CA PRO A 332 18.24 -4.05 -7.49
C PRO A 332 19.09 -2.83 -7.87
N LYS A 333 20.10 -2.52 -7.05
CA LYS A 333 20.99 -1.36 -7.26
C LYS A 333 21.71 -1.38 -8.61
N ASN A 334 22.15 -2.54 -9.04
CA ASN A 334 22.80 -2.74 -10.32
C ASN A 334 21.88 -2.53 -11.55
N ALA A 335 20.57 -2.50 -11.34
CA ALA A 335 19.57 -2.12 -12.34
C ALA A 335 18.99 -0.72 -12.07
N ASN A 336 19.80 0.20 -11.58
CA ASN A 336 19.46 1.58 -11.22
C ASN A 336 18.34 1.69 -10.15
N GLY A 337 18.19 0.68 -9.33
CA GLY A 337 17.21 0.65 -8.23
C GLY A 337 17.82 0.91 -6.86
N GLY A 338 17.00 0.83 -5.82
CA GLY A 338 17.38 0.91 -4.41
C GLY A 338 17.38 -0.44 -3.70
N GLY A 339 16.65 -1.43 -4.23
CA GLY A 339 16.53 -2.78 -3.66
C GLY A 339 15.97 -2.82 -2.24
N SER A 340 15.14 -1.84 -1.86
CA SER A 340 14.67 -1.71 -0.49
C SER A 340 13.40 -2.51 -0.17
N ILE A 341 12.69 -2.99 -1.19
CA ILE A 341 11.49 -3.80 -1.05
C ILE A 341 11.84 -5.27 -1.28
N VAL A 342 11.87 -6.01 -0.20
CA VAL A 342 12.23 -7.43 -0.18
C VAL A 342 10.99 -8.26 0.10
N PRO A 343 10.58 -9.16 -0.83
CA PRO A 343 9.50 -10.09 -0.58
C PRO A 343 9.90 -11.11 0.49
N THR A 344 8.93 -11.56 1.27
CA THR A 344 9.17 -12.66 2.20
C THR A 344 9.18 -14.01 1.49
N ALA A 345 9.88 -14.99 2.06
CA ALA A 345 9.83 -16.38 1.59
C ALA A 345 8.39 -16.91 1.70
N GLU A 346 7.70 -16.57 2.77
CA GLU A 346 6.31 -16.95 3.03
C GLU A 346 5.38 -16.48 1.90
N MET A 347 5.55 -15.24 1.43
CA MET A 347 4.73 -14.70 0.33
C MET A 347 5.07 -15.34 -1.01
N VAL A 348 6.35 -15.61 -1.28
CA VAL A 348 6.78 -16.32 -2.49
C VAL A 348 6.21 -17.76 -2.51
N ASP A 349 6.28 -18.45 -1.37
CA ASP A 349 5.81 -19.84 -1.24
C ASP A 349 4.28 -19.94 -1.25
N LEU A 350 3.57 -18.87 -0.86
CA LEU A 350 2.11 -18.85 -0.75
C LEU A 350 1.38 -18.83 -2.10
N PHE A 351 1.98 -18.27 -3.16
CA PHE A 351 1.30 -18.15 -4.45
C PHE A 351 0.79 -19.53 -4.93
N PRO A 352 -0.38 -19.58 -5.60
CA PRO A 352 -0.93 -20.84 -6.08
C PRO A 352 -0.04 -21.55 -7.08
N MET A 353 -0.32 -22.82 -7.31
CA MET A 353 0.22 -23.61 -8.41
C MET A 353 -0.52 -23.26 -9.73
N ALA A 354 -0.01 -23.71 -10.86
CA ALA A 354 -0.56 -23.41 -12.18
C ALA A 354 -1.98 -24.00 -12.40
N ASP A 355 -2.39 -24.96 -11.60
CA ASP A 355 -3.76 -25.48 -11.56
C ASP A 355 -4.70 -24.71 -10.61
N GLY A 356 -4.20 -23.64 -9.99
CA GLY A 356 -4.95 -22.80 -9.06
C GLY A 356 -5.05 -23.32 -7.63
N LYS A 357 -4.48 -24.51 -7.34
CA LYS A 357 -4.40 -25.07 -6.00
C LYS A 357 -3.31 -24.38 -5.18
N ARG A 358 -3.43 -24.44 -3.86
CA ARG A 358 -2.36 -23.96 -2.97
C ARG A 358 -1.17 -24.91 -3.00
N PRO A 359 0.04 -24.43 -2.70
CA PRO A 359 1.24 -25.28 -2.70
C PRO A 359 1.18 -26.50 -1.75
N ASN A 360 0.35 -26.43 -0.71
CA ASN A 360 0.15 -27.51 0.27
C ASN A 360 -1.13 -28.34 0.03
N GLU A 361 -1.88 -28.08 -1.03
CA GLU A 361 -3.07 -28.83 -1.42
C GLU A 361 -2.73 -29.88 -2.47
N ALA A 362 -3.46 -30.99 -2.46
CA ALA A 362 -3.37 -31.97 -3.53
C ALA A 362 -3.90 -31.39 -4.85
N GLY A 363 -3.11 -31.47 -5.89
CA GLY A 363 -3.44 -30.93 -7.24
C GLY A 363 -2.62 -31.66 -8.31
N GLN A 364 -2.63 -31.07 -9.50
CA GLN A 364 -1.83 -31.58 -10.62
C GLN A 364 -0.33 -31.42 -10.37
N TYR A 365 0.07 -30.41 -9.57
CA TYR A 365 1.46 -30.06 -9.35
C TYR A 365 1.83 -30.16 -7.87
N THR A 366 3.04 -30.66 -7.61
CA THR A 366 3.63 -30.67 -6.28
C THR A 366 4.62 -29.51 -6.17
N TYR A 367 4.50 -28.72 -5.10
CA TYR A 367 5.39 -27.60 -4.85
C TYR A 367 6.80 -28.08 -4.48
N ASN A 368 7.80 -27.53 -5.19
CA ASN A 368 9.20 -27.77 -4.90
C ASN A 368 9.87 -26.47 -4.43
N LYS A 369 10.24 -26.42 -3.17
CA LYS A 369 10.83 -25.21 -2.54
C LYS A 369 12.14 -24.78 -3.18
N LYS A 370 12.96 -25.72 -3.69
CA LYS A 370 14.21 -25.42 -4.38
C LYS A 370 13.96 -24.87 -5.78
N LEU A 371 12.97 -25.42 -6.48
CA LEU A 371 12.52 -25.00 -7.80
C LEU A 371 11.21 -24.21 -7.68
N PHE A 372 11.18 -23.27 -6.75
CA PHE A 372 10.02 -22.49 -6.34
C PHE A 372 9.30 -21.76 -7.49
N PHE A 373 9.94 -21.62 -8.62
CA PHE A 373 9.43 -20.93 -9.82
C PHE A 373 8.72 -21.86 -10.80
N LEU A 374 8.73 -23.17 -10.60
CA LEU A 374 8.05 -24.12 -11.48
C LEU A 374 6.56 -24.25 -11.14
N ASN A 375 5.73 -24.41 -12.17
CA ASN A 375 4.31 -24.73 -12.04
C ASN A 375 3.51 -23.73 -11.18
N ARG A 376 3.78 -22.44 -11.29
CA ARG A 376 3.14 -21.43 -10.45
C ARG A 376 1.99 -20.71 -11.16
N ASP A 377 1.11 -20.11 -10.37
CA ASP A 377 0.10 -19.15 -10.83
C ASP A 377 0.70 -18.17 -11.85
N PRO A 378 0.03 -17.86 -12.96
CA PRO A 378 0.55 -16.94 -13.96
C PRO A 378 1.02 -15.58 -13.40
N ARG A 379 0.34 -15.06 -12.35
CA ARG A 379 0.70 -13.81 -11.67
C ARG A 379 2.02 -13.90 -10.90
N PHE A 380 2.47 -15.09 -10.52
CA PHE A 380 3.74 -15.32 -9.83
C PHE A 380 4.88 -14.71 -10.64
N TYR A 381 4.95 -15.02 -11.94
CA TYR A 381 6.01 -14.57 -12.82
C TYR A 381 6.00 -13.06 -13.06
N ARG A 382 4.86 -12.41 -12.83
CA ARG A 382 4.70 -10.94 -12.95
C ARG A 382 4.86 -10.23 -11.60
N THR A 383 4.86 -10.99 -10.51
CA THR A 383 5.00 -10.45 -9.14
C THR A 383 6.44 -10.54 -8.64
N PHE A 384 7.19 -11.56 -9.04
CA PHE A 384 8.54 -11.80 -8.54
C PHE A 384 9.58 -11.83 -9.68
N ALA A 385 10.76 -11.27 -9.38
CA ALA A 385 11.97 -11.43 -10.19
C ALA A 385 12.93 -12.35 -9.43
N PHE A 386 13.51 -13.32 -10.14
CA PHE A 386 14.41 -14.34 -9.58
C PHE A 386 15.58 -14.61 -10.53
N PRO A 387 16.74 -15.09 -10.02
CA PRO A 387 17.94 -15.34 -10.81
C PRO A 387 17.68 -16.24 -12.02
N GLY A 388 18.21 -15.83 -13.16
CA GLY A 388 18.03 -16.48 -14.47
C GLY A 388 16.97 -15.83 -15.35
N THR A 389 16.18 -14.88 -14.85
CA THR A 389 15.15 -14.18 -15.63
C THR A 389 15.59 -12.79 -16.08
N GLN A 390 15.11 -12.35 -17.24
CA GLN A 390 15.30 -10.99 -17.73
C GLN A 390 14.40 -10.00 -16.97
N TRP A 391 14.93 -8.80 -16.71
CA TRP A 391 14.16 -7.69 -16.20
C TRP A 391 14.53 -6.42 -16.96
N THR A 392 13.96 -6.28 -18.12
CA THR A 392 14.35 -5.28 -19.11
C THR A 392 13.85 -3.88 -18.72
N PHE A 393 14.68 -2.87 -19.00
CA PHE A 393 14.28 -1.47 -18.96
C PHE A 393 14.97 -0.71 -20.10
N ASP A 394 14.47 0.49 -20.37
CA ASP A 394 15.04 1.37 -21.39
C ASP A 394 15.75 2.51 -20.66
N GLY A 395 17.08 2.48 -20.67
CA GLY A 395 17.89 3.47 -19.96
C GLY A 395 19.38 3.17 -20.04
N THR A 396 20.18 4.15 -19.69
CA THR A 396 21.64 4.02 -19.63
C THR A 396 22.08 3.75 -18.20
N ILE A 397 22.87 2.71 -18.00
CA ILE A 397 23.47 2.39 -16.71
C ILE A 397 24.64 3.34 -16.46
N ALA A 398 24.74 3.86 -15.24
CA ALA A 398 25.87 4.69 -14.84
C ALA A 398 27.20 3.96 -15.05
N ALA A 399 28.22 4.65 -15.57
CA ALA A 399 29.47 4.05 -15.98
C ALA A 399 30.24 3.39 -14.82
N ASP A 400 30.12 3.91 -13.62
CA ASP A 400 30.71 3.33 -12.39
C ASP A 400 30.05 1.99 -12.01
N LEU A 401 28.75 1.84 -12.27
CA LEU A 401 28.03 0.58 -12.04
C LEU A 401 28.35 -0.45 -13.12
N ALA A 402 28.46 -0.04 -14.38
CA ALA A 402 28.80 -0.93 -15.49
C ALA A 402 30.18 -1.59 -15.28
N GLY A 403 31.12 -0.87 -14.67
CA GLY A 403 32.43 -1.41 -14.34
C GLY A 403 32.48 -2.47 -13.25
N ARG A 404 31.47 -2.51 -12.39
CA ARG A 404 31.40 -3.43 -11.24
C ARG A 404 30.63 -4.71 -11.50
N CYS A 405 29.70 -4.69 -12.45
CA CYS A 405 28.88 -5.83 -12.76
C CYS A 405 28.87 -6.10 -14.27
N PRO A 406 29.54 -7.17 -14.73
CA PRO A 406 29.65 -7.50 -16.14
C PRO A 406 28.33 -7.95 -16.79
N TYR A 407 27.28 -8.15 -15.98
CA TYR A 407 25.95 -8.55 -16.46
C TYR A 407 25.01 -7.37 -16.66
N LEU A 408 25.46 -6.16 -16.37
CA LEU A 408 24.68 -4.96 -16.58
C LEU A 408 24.58 -4.63 -18.07
N ASN A 409 23.41 -4.91 -18.63
CA ASN A 409 23.00 -4.42 -19.92
C ASN A 409 21.53 -3.99 -19.80
N GLY A 410 21.24 -2.70 -19.83
CA GLY A 410 19.94 -2.13 -19.55
C GLY A 410 18.78 -2.84 -20.24
N ALA A 411 18.87 -3.04 -21.56
CA ALA A 411 17.83 -3.68 -22.35
C ALA A 411 17.76 -5.21 -22.15
N GLU A 412 18.87 -5.84 -21.78
CA GLU A 412 19.02 -7.30 -21.70
C GLU A 412 19.44 -7.75 -20.29
N TYR A 413 19.23 -6.89 -19.29
CA TYR A 413 19.60 -7.21 -17.91
C TYR A 413 18.98 -8.54 -17.46
N GLN A 414 19.84 -9.47 -17.05
CA GLN A 414 19.48 -10.73 -16.44
C GLN A 414 19.81 -10.69 -14.95
N LEU A 415 18.82 -10.92 -14.11
CA LEU A 415 19.02 -11.00 -12.67
C LEU A 415 19.90 -12.20 -12.30
N GLN A 416 20.98 -11.98 -11.55
CA GLN A 416 21.90 -12.99 -11.07
C GLN A 416 22.32 -12.78 -9.61
N ASN A 417 21.43 -12.31 -8.77
CA ASN A 417 21.71 -12.13 -7.35
C ASN A 417 21.81 -13.48 -6.63
N ILE A 418 23.02 -14.06 -6.69
CA ILE A 418 23.36 -15.36 -6.12
C ILE A 418 24.57 -15.16 -5.19
N ALA A 419 24.47 -15.55 -3.94
CA ALA A 419 25.55 -15.45 -2.98
C ALA A 419 26.67 -16.47 -3.25
N TRP A 420 27.92 -16.05 -3.14
CA TRP A 420 29.06 -16.97 -3.23
C TRP A 420 29.86 -17.10 -1.94
N TYR A 421 29.50 -16.39 -0.90
CA TYR A 421 29.98 -16.59 0.45
C TYR A 421 28.90 -17.30 1.27
N GLU A 422 29.31 -18.03 2.31
CA GLU A 422 28.34 -18.72 3.17
C GLU A 422 27.55 -17.77 4.07
N SER A 423 28.16 -16.63 4.42
CA SER A 423 27.51 -15.62 5.24
C SER A 423 27.94 -14.21 4.88
N ALA A 424 27.16 -13.22 5.31
CA ALA A 424 27.52 -11.80 5.19
C ALA A 424 28.74 -11.44 6.03
N ASP A 425 28.94 -12.11 7.18
CA ASP A 425 30.10 -11.87 8.04
C ASP A 425 31.39 -12.27 7.36
N GLU A 426 31.38 -13.38 6.62
CA GLU A 426 32.51 -13.81 5.81
C GLU A 426 32.81 -12.82 4.68
N ALA A 427 31.76 -12.33 4.00
CA ALA A 427 31.90 -11.30 2.97
C ALA A 427 32.44 -9.99 3.50
N LEU A 428 32.16 -9.64 4.78
CA LEU A 428 32.70 -8.45 5.45
C LEU A 428 34.19 -8.49 5.70
N VAL A 429 34.75 -9.66 5.95
CA VAL A 429 36.19 -9.84 6.19
C VAL A 429 36.99 -9.63 4.89
N GLU A 430 36.42 -10.07 3.76
CA GLU A 430 37.07 -9.99 2.46
C GLU A 430 36.77 -8.68 1.72
N ASP A 431 35.51 -8.42 1.47
CA ASP A 431 34.90 -7.19 0.91
C ASP A 431 33.39 -7.44 0.73
N LYS A 432 32.52 -6.60 1.28
CA LYS A 432 31.05 -6.70 1.14
C LYS A 432 30.57 -6.73 -0.30
N SER A 433 31.28 -6.08 -1.20
CA SER A 433 30.91 -6.00 -2.61
C SER A 433 30.93 -7.36 -3.32
N GLY A 434 31.58 -8.35 -2.76
CA GLY A 434 31.69 -9.69 -3.30
C GLY A 434 30.64 -10.70 -2.81
N PHE A 435 29.67 -10.28 -2.01
CA PHE A 435 28.69 -11.23 -1.42
C PHE A 435 27.74 -11.81 -2.48
N PHE A 436 27.34 -11.01 -3.48
CA PHE A 436 26.48 -11.46 -4.58
C PHE A 436 27.14 -11.26 -5.94
N THR A 437 26.76 -12.09 -6.92
CA THR A 437 27.27 -11.98 -8.30
C THR A 437 26.99 -10.62 -8.93
N ASP A 438 25.89 -9.99 -8.56
CA ASP A 438 25.55 -8.63 -9.01
C ASP A 438 26.23 -7.53 -8.18
N LEU A 439 26.98 -7.87 -7.17
CA LEU A 439 27.90 -7.03 -6.38
C LEU A 439 27.34 -5.74 -5.78
N MET A 440 26.05 -5.50 -5.90
CA MET A 440 25.42 -4.25 -5.48
C MET A 440 24.51 -4.43 -4.26
N GLY A 441 24.35 -5.68 -3.82
CA GLY A 441 23.39 -6.02 -2.79
C GLY A 441 24.00 -6.05 -1.39
N GLU A 442 23.99 -4.95 -0.67
CA GLU A 442 24.25 -4.97 0.76
C GLU A 442 23.13 -5.69 1.55
N SER A 443 21.98 -5.94 0.92
CA SER A 443 20.78 -6.48 1.56
C SER A 443 20.70 -8.00 1.54
N GLY A 444 21.60 -8.72 0.85
CA GLY A 444 21.61 -10.17 0.82
C GLY A 444 20.29 -10.78 0.35
N GLN A 445 19.72 -10.33 -0.74
CA GLN A 445 18.46 -10.87 -1.29
C GLN A 445 18.68 -11.39 -2.71
N SER A 446 18.03 -12.52 -3.03
CA SER A 446 18.09 -13.09 -4.38
C SER A 446 16.80 -12.85 -5.17
N ILE A 447 15.68 -12.61 -4.49
CA ILE A 447 14.36 -12.42 -5.09
C ILE A 447 13.85 -11.02 -4.80
N TYR A 448 13.26 -10.39 -5.81
CA TYR A 448 12.74 -9.03 -5.75
C TYR A 448 11.25 -9.01 -6.09
N VAL A 449 10.54 -8.00 -5.61
CA VAL A 449 9.19 -7.71 -6.09
C VAL A 449 9.30 -7.10 -7.48
N ARG A 450 8.54 -7.65 -8.45
CA ARG A 450 8.47 -7.16 -9.83
C ARG A 450 7.11 -6.53 -10.16
N LYS A 451 6.09 -6.81 -9.39
CA LYS A 451 4.73 -6.28 -9.61
C LYS A 451 4.74 -4.76 -9.72
N LYS A 452 4.00 -4.23 -10.66
CA LYS A 452 3.95 -2.79 -11.03
C LYS A 452 5.27 -2.24 -11.60
N SER A 453 6.21 -3.10 -11.98
CA SER A 453 7.46 -2.67 -12.62
C SER A 453 7.22 -2.21 -14.05
N GLN A 454 7.99 -1.23 -14.45
CA GLN A 454 8.05 -0.69 -15.79
C GLN A 454 8.96 -1.56 -16.64
N ASP A 455 8.42 -2.59 -17.25
CA ASP A 455 9.18 -3.55 -18.05
C ASP A 455 9.04 -3.26 -19.55
N LYS A 456 10.15 -3.04 -20.24
CA LYS A 456 10.17 -2.81 -21.69
C LYS A 456 9.53 -3.97 -22.47
N ALA A 457 9.67 -5.19 -21.98
CA ALA A 457 9.04 -6.38 -22.56
C ALA A 457 7.50 -6.33 -22.57
N LEU A 458 6.89 -5.45 -21.76
CA LEU A 458 5.46 -5.19 -21.70
C LEU A 458 5.02 -3.97 -22.51
N GLY A 459 5.93 -3.40 -23.31
CA GLY A 459 5.63 -2.24 -24.18
C GLY A 459 5.72 -0.89 -23.48
N MET A 460 6.39 -0.80 -22.35
CA MET A 460 6.60 0.46 -21.64
C MET A 460 7.53 1.40 -22.39
N THR A 461 7.30 2.69 -22.25
CA THR A 461 8.18 3.74 -22.74
C THR A 461 8.93 4.38 -21.58
N THR A 462 10.19 4.77 -21.80
CA THR A 462 11.03 5.42 -20.79
C THR A 462 10.63 6.84 -20.44
N LEU A 463 9.81 7.48 -21.24
CA LEU A 463 9.50 8.92 -21.12
C LEU A 463 9.00 9.32 -19.72
N TYR A 464 8.29 8.44 -19.04
CA TYR A 464 7.70 8.70 -17.71
C TYR A 464 8.36 7.91 -16.58
N ASN A 465 9.29 6.99 -16.89
CA ASN A 465 9.70 5.95 -15.96
C ASN A 465 11.18 6.03 -15.57
N PHE A 466 12.00 6.61 -16.44
CA PHE A 466 13.44 6.69 -16.25
C PHE A 466 13.95 8.10 -16.61
N ASP A 467 14.74 8.66 -15.71
CA ASP A 467 15.44 9.94 -15.88
C ASP A 467 16.94 9.64 -15.84
N ALA A 468 17.71 10.13 -16.82
CA ALA A 468 19.15 9.87 -16.91
C ALA A 468 19.92 10.34 -15.65
N ASP A 469 19.45 11.42 -15.00
CA ASP A 469 20.09 11.97 -13.80
C ASP A 469 19.61 11.32 -12.49
N ASN A 470 18.37 10.79 -12.47
CA ASN A 470 17.72 10.29 -11.25
C ASN A 470 17.30 8.80 -11.32
N GLY A 471 17.63 8.11 -12.40
CA GLY A 471 17.22 6.72 -12.62
C GLY A 471 15.71 6.56 -12.59
N PHE A 472 15.21 5.63 -11.76
CA PHE A 472 13.78 5.42 -11.53
C PHE A 472 13.21 6.24 -10.38
N GLY A 473 13.99 7.14 -9.77
CA GLY A 473 13.58 7.91 -8.59
C GLY A 473 12.46 8.91 -8.84
N ARG A 474 12.26 9.32 -10.10
CA ARG A 474 11.20 10.23 -10.52
C ARG A 474 10.34 9.59 -11.60
N ASN A 475 9.55 8.62 -11.22
CA ASN A 475 8.68 7.90 -12.14
C ASN A 475 7.29 8.55 -12.19
N GLY A 476 6.80 8.83 -13.40
CA GLY A 476 5.47 9.42 -13.64
C GLY A 476 4.32 8.41 -13.70
N GLN A 477 4.57 7.14 -13.39
CA GLN A 477 3.52 6.11 -13.38
C GLN A 477 2.42 6.45 -12.36
N PRO A 478 1.14 6.48 -12.77
CA PRO A 478 0.04 6.68 -11.85
C PRO A 478 -0.02 5.61 -10.76
N LEU A 479 -0.42 6.03 -9.57
CA LEU A 479 -0.69 5.14 -8.47
C LEU A 479 -2.16 4.75 -8.47
N LEU A 480 -2.45 3.45 -8.60
CA LEU A 480 -3.80 2.91 -8.48
C LEU A 480 -4.12 2.68 -7.00
N ALA A 481 -4.88 3.60 -6.39
CA ALA A 481 -5.30 3.48 -5.01
C ALA A 481 -6.45 2.47 -4.84
N MET A 482 -7.33 2.35 -5.85
CA MET A 482 -8.37 1.34 -5.92
C MET A 482 -8.59 0.96 -7.38
N ARG A 483 -8.71 -0.32 -7.69
CA ARG A 483 -9.01 -0.82 -9.02
C ARG A 483 -10.23 -1.72 -9.03
N TYR A 484 -10.82 -1.91 -10.21
CA TYR A 484 -12.08 -2.64 -10.35
C TYR A 484 -12.05 -4.05 -9.75
N ALA A 485 -10.92 -4.77 -9.87
CA ALA A 485 -10.77 -6.09 -9.27
C ALA A 485 -10.93 -6.06 -7.74
N GLU A 486 -10.45 -5.01 -7.06
CA GLU A 486 -10.69 -4.84 -5.61
C GLU A 486 -12.17 -4.65 -5.30
N VAL A 487 -12.89 -3.84 -6.10
CA VAL A 487 -14.33 -3.62 -5.91
C VAL A 487 -15.11 -4.92 -6.12
N LEU A 488 -14.72 -5.72 -7.11
CA LEU A 488 -15.34 -7.03 -7.36
C LEU A 488 -15.07 -8.00 -6.19
N LEU A 489 -13.88 -7.99 -5.60
CA LEU A 489 -13.56 -8.79 -4.40
C LEU A 489 -14.29 -8.27 -3.16
N ASN A 490 -14.49 -6.95 -3.02
CA ASN A 490 -15.31 -6.37 -1.94
C ASN A 490 -16.77 -6.82 -2.08
N PHE A 491 -17.31 -6.86 -3.30
CA PHE A 491 -18.65 -7.40 -3.58
C PHE A 491 -18.73 -8.89 -3.22
N ALA A 492 -17.74 -9.70 -3.64
CA ALA A 492 -17.69 -11.13 -3.30
C ALA A 492 -17.76 -11.36 -1.79
N GLU A 493 -17.02 -10.55 -1.03
CA GLU A 493 -16.98 -10.64 0.42
C GLU A 493 -18.33 -10.30 1.06
N SER A 494 -18.96 -9.22 0.64
CA SER A 494 -20.29 -8.84 1.17
C SER A 494 -21.39 -9.82 0.75
N ALA A 495 -21.33 -10.36 -0.48
CA ALA A 495 -22.22 -11.44 -0.91
C ALA A 495 -22.05 -12.71 -0.03
N CYS A 496 -20.81 -13.09 0.27
CA CYS A 496 -20.52 -14.14 1.23
C CYS A 496 -21.09 -13.79 2.62
N GLY A 497 -20.98 -12.54 3.04
CA GLY A 497 -21.51 -12.03 4.30
C GLY A 497 -23.01 -12.30 4.50
N ILE A 498 -23.80 -12.10 3.47
CA ILE A 498 -25.25 -12.39 3.44
C ILE A 498 -25.58 -13.84 3.08
N ASN A 499 -24.56 -14.70 2.97
CA ASN A 499 -24.68 -16.11 2.54
C ASN A 499 -25.13 -16.31 1.08
N ASN A 500 -24.93 -15.33 0.21
CA ASN A 500 -25.08 -15.47 -1.23
C ASN A 500 -23.77 -16.02 -1.84
N LEU A 501 -23.48 -17.30 -1.57
CA LEU A 501 -22.20 -17.93 -1.88
C LEU A 501 -22.00 -18.13 -3.39
N GLN A 502 -23.08 -18.17 -4.17
CA GLN A 502 -22.96 -18.29 -5.62
C GLN A 502 -22.42 -17.00 -6.26
N GLU A 503 -22.93 -15.83 -5.89
CA GLU A 503 -22.40 -14.56 -6.41
C GLU A 503 -20.95 -14.31 -5.95
N ALA A 504 -20.62 -14.71 -4.70
CA ALA A 504 -19.25 -14.67 -4.22
C ALA A 504 -18.30 -15.56 -5.06
N TRP A 505 -18.74 -16.77 -5.37
CA TRP A 505 -18.03 -17.70 -6.27
C TRP A 505 -17.84 -17.11 -7.67
N ASP A 506 -18.90 -16.58 -8.27
CA ASP A 506 -18.86 -16.03 -9.64
C ASP A 506 -17.86 -14.86 -9.74
N ALA A 507 -17.76 -14.04 -8.71
CA ALA A 507 -16.81 -12.96 -8.64
C ALA A 507 -15.36 -13.48 -8.55
N LEU A 508 -15.09 -14.50 -7.72
CA LEU A 508 -13.78 -15.16 -7.65
C LEU A 508 -13.37 -15.79 -8.99
N VAL A 509 -14.29 -16.49 -9.64
CA VAL A 509 -14.06 -17.12 -10.95
C VAL A 509 -13.69 -16.05 -11.99
N LYS A 510 -14.39 -14.91 -12.05
CA LYS A 510 -14.05 -13.81 -12.96
C LYS A 510 -12.62 -13.29 -12.77
N ILE A 511 -12.17 -13.12 -11.53
CA ILE A 511 -10.80 -12.67 -11.23
C ILE A 511 -9.78 -13.70 -11.74
N ARG A 512 -10.01 -14.97 -11.47
CA ARG A 512 -9.08 -16.05 -11.85
C ARG A 512 -9.09 -16.31 -13.36
N GLN A 513 -10.25 -16.29 -14.01
CA GLN A 513 -10.34 -16.42 -15.46
C GLN A 513 -9.56 -15.34 -16.20
N ARG A 514 -9.53 -14.11 -15.70
CA ARG A 514 -8.74 -13.02 -16.29
C ARG A 514 -7.25 -13.37 -16.46
N VAL A 515 -6.70 -14.17 -15.58
CA VAL A 515 -5.28 -14.56 -15.61
C VAL A 515 -5.04 -15.94 -16.23
N GLY A 516 -6.07 -16.53 -16.85
CA GLY A 516 -5.93 -17.71 -17.69
C GLY A 516 -6.43 -19.02 -17.08
N TYR A 517 -6.97 -19.02 -15.86
CA TYR A 517 -7.60 -20.22 -15.31
C TYR A 517 -8.89 -20.58 -16.03
N THR A 518 -9.23 -21.86 -16.09
CA THR A 518 -10.42 -22.40 -16.72
C THR A 518 -11.24 -23.26 -15.75
N GLY A 519 -12.49 -23.56 -16.11
CA GLY A 519 -13.38 -24.36 -15.27
C GLY A 519 -13.62 -23.75 -13.90
N ASP A 520 -13.45 -24.54 -12.85
CA ASP A 520 -13.55 -24.08 -11.46
C ASP A 520 -12.33 -23.25 -11.00
N CYS A 521 -11.39 -22.97 -11.89
CA CYS A 521 -10.21 -22.13 -11.65
C CYS A 521 -9.37 -22.60 -10.46
N GLY A 522 -9.32 -23.91 -10.19
CA GLY A 522 -8.63 -24.49 -9.03
C GLY A 522 -9.35 -24.35 -7.69
N LEU A 523 -10.52 -23.68 -7.66
CA LEU A 523 -11.34 -23.58 -6.46
C LEU A 523 -12.02 -24.92 -6.15
N ASP A 524 -12.24 -25.21 -4.86
CA ASP A 524 -13.03 -26.35 -4.44
C ASP A 524 -14.53 -25.99 -4.51
N PRO A 525 -15.36 -26.66 -5.34
CA PRO A 525 -16.79 -26.39 -5.42
C PRO A 525 -17.53 -26.51 -4.07
N ALA A 526 -16.99 -27.26 -3.10
CA ALA A 526 -17.59 -27.42 -1.78
C ALA A 526 -17.67 -26.09 -0.98
N ILE A 527 -16.84 -25.09 -1.32
CA ILE A 527 -16.90 -23.78 -0.64
C ILE A 527 -18.23 -23.07 -0.90
N LYS A 528 -18.95 -23.40 -1.98
CA LYS A 528 -20.29 -22.85 -2.27
C LYS A 528 -21.35 -23.21 -1.23
N SER A 529 -21.05 -24.15 -0.35
CA SER A 529 -21.95 -24.54 0.76
C SER A 529 -21.35 -24.20 2.15
N ASN A 530 -20.18 -23.54 2.19
CA ASN A 530 -19.48 -23.24 3.44
C ASN A 530 -19.01 -21.79 3.50
N ARG A 531 -19.75 -20.96 4.23
CA ARG A 531 -19.50 -19.53 4.35
C ARG A 531 -18.09 -19.20 4.86
N ALA A 532 -17.60 -19.91 5.87
CA ALA A 532 -16.28 -19.66 6.43
C ALA A 532 -15.18 -19.96 5.41
N LYS A 533 -15.31 -21.08 4.67
CA LYS A 533 -14.38 -21.43 3.59
C LYS A 533 -14.48 -20.49 2.38
N MET A 534 -15.66 -19.97 2.10
CA MET A 534 -15.82 -18.95 1.06
C MET A 534 -15.13 -17.64 1.45
N PHE A 535 -15.29 -17.15 2.68
CA PHE A 535 -14.53 -15.99 3.19
C PHE A 535 -13.03 -16.22 3.12
N GLU A 536 -12.58 -17.40 3.53
CA GLU A 536 -11.16 -17.77 3.49
C GLU A 536 -10.61 -17.76 2.05
N ALA A 537 -11.36 -18.30 1.09
CA ALA A 537 -10.99 -18.27 -0.32
C ALA A 537 -10.95 -16.84 -0.90
N ILE A 538 -11.89 -15.98 -0.51
CA ILE A 538 -11.91 -14.57 -0.93
C ILE A 538 -10.69 -13.83 -0.35
N LEU A 539 -10.39 -14.01 0.93
CA LEU A 539 -9.25 -13.36 1.58
C LEU A 539 -7.92 -13.84 0.99
N TYR A 540 -7.82 -15.12 0.65
CA TYR A 540 -6.65 -15.66 -0.05
C TYR A 540 -6.52 -15.09 -1.47
N GLU A 541 -7.62 -15.01 -2.24
CA GLU A 541 -7.57 -14.38 -3.55
C GLU A 541 -7.20 -12.89 -3.48
N ARG A 542 -7.72 -12.16 -2.47
CA ARG A 542 -7.30 -10.78 -2.19
C ARG A 542 -5.80 -10.68 -1.94
N GLN A 543 -5.25 -11.61 -1.17
CA GLN A 543 -3.82 -11.65 -0.85
C GLN A 543 -2.94 -11.88 -2.08
N ILE A 544 -3.39 -12.70 -3.04
CA ILE A 544 -2.66 -12.96 -4.29
C ILE A 544 -2.88 -11.84 -5.31
N GLU A 545 -4.14 -11.50 -5.59
CA GLU A 545 -4.51 -10.52 -6.61
C GLU A 545 -4.04 -9.11 -6.25
N LEU A 546 -4.16 -8.70 -4.97
CA LEU A 546 -3.81 -7.38 -4.49
C LEU A 546 -2.45 -7.33 -3.78
N ALA A 547 -1.62 -8.38 -3.92
CA ALA A 547 -0.27 -8.40 -3.37
C ALA A 547 0.51 -7.13 -3.72
N TYR A 548 1.18 -6.54 -2.74
CA TYR A 548 1.99 -5.32 -2.88
C TYR A 548 1.22 -4.08 -3.38
N GLU A 549 -0.11 -4.05 -3.17
CA GLU A 549 -0.95 -2.88 -3.45
C GLU A 549 -1.39 -2.13 -2.18
N GLY A 550 -0.80 -2.48 -1.03
CA GLY A 550 -1.08 -1.83 0.25
C GLY A 550 -2.42 -2.19 0.88
N LYS A 551 -3.01 -3.34 0.53
CA LYS A 551 -4.34 -3.77 1.01
C LYS A 551 -4.28 -4.78 2.16
N ARG A 552 -3.23 -5.56 2.22
CA ARG A 552 -3.12 -6.69 3.14
C ARG A 552 -3.20 -6.32 4.60
N PHE A 553 -2.61 -5.19 5.00
CA PHE A 553 -2.70 -4.72 6.38
C PHE A 553 -4.15 -4.48 6.81
N ASP A 554 -4.94 -3.79 5.99
CA ASP A 554 -6.36 -3.53 6.30
C ASP A 554 -7.17 -4.82 6.36
N ASP A 555 -6.89 -5.81 5.49
CA ASP A 555 -7.52 -7.13 5.55
C ASP A 555 -7.15 -7.86 6.85
N CYS A 556 -5.87 -7.86 7.24
CA CYS A 556 -5.43 -8.47 8.49
C CYS A 556 -6.02 -7.77 9.72
N HIS A 557 -6.12 -6.45 9.69
CA HIS A 557 -6.65 -5.65 10.78
C HIS A 557 -8.15 -5.87 10.97
N ARG A 558 -8.95 -5.71 9.91
CA ARG A 558 -10.42 -5.81 10.00
C ARG A 558 -10.91 -7.24 10.25
N TRP A 559 -10.18 -8.25 9.77
CA TRP A 559 -10.46 -9.66 10.01
C TRP A 559 -9.74 -10.21 11.24
N MET A 560 -8.97 -9.37 11.96
CA MET A 560 -8.22 -9.74 13.16
C MET A 560 -7.26 -10.92 12.94
N LEU A 561 -6.55 -10.93 11.78
CA LEU A 561 -5.70 -12.06 11.40
C LEU A 561 -4.30 -12.02 12.03
N PHE A 562 -3.96 -10.98 12.78
CA PHE A 562 -2.66 -10.93 13.46
C PHE A 562 -2.55 -11.98 14.56
N ASP A 563 -3.60 -12.13 15.37
CA ASP A 563 -3.67 -13.06 16.49
C ASP A 563 -5.01 -13.84 16.58
N GLY A 564 -5.94 -13.58 15.67
CA GLY A 564 -7.29 -14.15 15.69
C GLY A 564 -8.26 -13.43 16.62
N GLY A 565 -7.84 -12.35 17.27
CA GLY A 565 -8.62 -11.65 18.29
C GLY A 565 -8.80 -12.52 19.55
N VAL A 566 -7.76 -13.24 19.93
CA VAL A 566 -7.76 -14.06 21.15
C VAL A 566 -7.53 -13.17 22.36
N LYS A 567 -8.32 -13.36 23.41
CA LYS A 567 -8.13 -12.68 24.68
C LYS A 567 -6.74 -13.01 25.25
N GLN A 568 -5.84 -12.04 25.20
CA GLN A 568 -4.53 -12.20 25.82
C GLN A 568 -4.65 -12.14 27.35
N LYS A 569 -3.80 -12.88 28.05
CA LYS A 569 -3.68 -12.83 29.50
C LYS A 569 -3.33 -11.42 29.93
N GLU A 570 -4.10 -10.86 30.83
CA GLU A 570 -4.06 -9.47 31.29
C GLU A 570 -2.65 -8.98 31.62
N ILE A 571 -2.24 -7.90 30.93
CA ILE A 571 -1.17 -7.03 31.40
C ILE A 571 -1.88 -5.93 32.19
N GLY A 572 -1.98 -6.14 33.54
CA GLY A 572 -2.46 -5.12 34.48
C GLY A 572 -3.97 -4.92 34.55
N GLY A 573 -4.75 -5.83 35.15
CA GLY A 573 -6.14 -5.62 35.58
C GLY A 573 -7.10 -5.19 34.45
N ASP A 574 -8.34 -5.21 34.54
CA ASP A 574 -9.43 -4.73 33.66
C ASP A 574 -9.15 -4.36 32.18
N SER A 575 -8.33 -5.12 31.47
CA SER A 575 -8.04 -4.83 30.07
C SER A 575 -9.21 -5.23 29.18
N TRP A 576 -9.90 -4.24 28.64
CA TRP A 576 -10.83 -4.43 27.56
C TRP A 576 -10.05 -4.76 26.29
N ILE A 577 -10.34 -5.91 25.68
CA ILE A 577 -9.65 -6.38 24.48
C ILE A 577 -10.69 -6.83 23.44
N PRO A 578 -10.62 -6.36 22.20
CA PRO A 578 -11.46 -6.87 21.12
C PRO A 578 -11.29 -8.38 20.94
N THR A 579 -12.38 -9.11 20.78
CA THR A 579 -12.37 -10.54 20.48
C THR A 579 -12.87 -10.81 19.07
N GLY A 580 -12.25 -11.77 18.40
CA GLY A 580 -12.66 -12.22 17.06
C GLY A 580 -13.91 -13.09 17.07
N TRP A 581 -14.42 -13.44 15.88
CA TRP A 581 -15.56 -14.31 15.73
C TRP A 581 -15.32 -15.69 16.36
N ASN A 582 -16.32 -16.20 17.03
CA ASN A 582 -16.26 -17.44 17.81
C ASN A 582 -15.06 -17.50 18.79
N GLY A 583 -14.60 -16.33 19.26
CA GLY A 583 -13.45 -16.21 20.15
C GLY A 583 -12.09 -16.29 19.48
N ASN A 584 -12.01 -16.66 18.20
CA ASN A 584 -10.81 -16.66 17.39
C ASN A 584 -11.17 -16.68 15.89
N THR A 585 -11.03 -15.55 15.21
CA THR A 585 -11.35 -15.43 13.78
C THR A 585 -10.46 -16.32 12.91
N CYS A 586 -9.18 -16.47 13.22
CA CYS A 586 -8.28 -17.34 12.44
C CYS A 586 -8.75 -18.80 12.51
N GLN A 587 -9.19 -19.26 13.69
CA GLN A 587 -9.75 -20.61 13.85
C GLN A 587 -11.07 -20.77 13.09
N TYR A 588 -11.95 -19.74 13.11
CA TYR A 588 -13.19 -19.74 12.34
C TYR A 588 -12.94 -19.91 10.84
N LEU A 589 -11.96 -19.20 10.30
CA LEU A 589 -11.57 -19.27 8.88
C LEU A 589 -10.73 -20.52 8.56
N GLY A 590 -10.06 -21.13 9.54
CA GLY A 590 -9.12 -22.22 9.35
C GLY A 590 -7.77 -21.76 8.82
N VAL A 591 -7.32 -20.56 9.20
CA VAL A 591 -6.02 -19.99 8.84
C VAL A 591 -5.12 -19.84 10.06
N LYS A 592 -3.80 -19.76 9.84
CA LYS A 592 -2.86 -19.45 10.91
C LYS A 592 -2.84 -17.95 11.18
N PRO A 593 -2.74 -17.51 12.44
CA PRO A 593 -2.51 -16.12 12.77
C PRO A 593 -1.11 -15.68 12.31
N LEU A 594 -0.95 -14.41 11.94
CA LEU A 594 0.33 -13.87 11.50
C LEU A 594 1.39 -13.88 12.63
N ASN A 595 0.98 -13.78 13.88
CA ASN A 595 1.88 -13.91 15.03
C ASN A 595 2.58 -15.28 15.12
N GLU A 596 2.10 -16.30 14.41
CA GLU A 596 2.72 -17.62 14.35
C GLU A 596 3.55 -17.85 13.08
N VAL A 597 3.62 -16.83 12.20
CA VAL A 597 4.34 -16.92 10.95
C VAL A 597 5.72 -16.31 11.10
N SER A 598 6.74 -17.08 10.82
CA SER A 598 8.11 -16.59 10.72
C SER A 598 8.25 -15.69 9.47
N VAL A 599 9.17 -14.73 9.53
CA VAL A 599 9.45 -13.83 8.42
C VAL A 599 10.87 -14.04 7.94
N HIS A 600 11.00 -14.55 6.71
CA HIS A 600 12.29 -14.85 6.09
C HIS A 600 12.44 -14.10 4.77
N LYS A 601 13.68 -13.81 4.38
CA LYS A 601 14.04 -13.50 3.00
C LYS A 601 14.64 -14.74 2.33
N ILE A 602 14.54 -14.82 1.03
CA ILE A 602 15.17 -15.90 0.26
C ILE A 602 16.55 -15.44 -0.20
N GLU A 603 17.56 -16.22 0.15
CA GLU A 603 18.89 -16.14 -0.43
C GLU A 603 19.18 -17.42 -1.22
N LEU A 604 19.68 -17.25 -2.43
CA LEU A 604 20.24 -18.35 -3.22
C LEU A 604 21.75 -18.30 -3.10
N HIS A 605 22.36 -19.39 -2.71
CA HIS A 605 23.79 -19.51 -2.53
C HIS A 605 24.35 -20.49 -3.57
N PHE A 606 25.54 -20.24 -4.11
CA PHE A 606 26.27 -21.27 -4.79
C PHE A 606 26.63 -22.37 -3.78
N ALA A 607 26.32 -23.62 -4.13
CA ALA A 607 26.66 -24.75 -3.29
C ALA A 607 28.19 -24.84 -3.11
N THR A 608 28.66 -25.01 -1.88
CA THR A 608 30.11 -25.06 -1.58
C THR A 608 30.83 -26.21 -2.27
N SER A 609 30.13 -27.30 -2.57
CA SER A 609 30.62 -28.41 -3.39
C SER A 609 30.94 -28.02 -4.85
N VAL A 610 30.30 -26.95 -5.33
CA VAL A 610 30.42 -26.47 -6.73
C VAL A 610 31.36 -25.29 -6.81
N TYR A 611 31.33 -24.40 -5.83
CA TYR A 611 32.10 -23.16 -5.81
C TYR A 611 32.84 -22.98 -4.49
N THR A 612 34.13 -23.31 -4.47
CA THR A 612 35.02 -23.19 -3.31
C THR A 612 36.14 -22.16 -3.52
N ALA A 613 35.99 -21.27 -4.48
CA ALA A 613 37.04 -20.33 -4.84
C ALA A 613 37.44 -19.41 -3.67
N PRO A 614 38.64 -18.87 -3.69
CA PRO A 614 39.06 -17.90 -2.72
C PRO A 614 38.07 -16.71 -2.75
N ARG A 615 37.70 -16.25 -1.57
CA ARG A 615 36.77 -15.15 -1.32
C ARG A 615 37.43 -13.84 -1.71
N GLN A 616 37.43 -13.54 -2.96
CA GLN A 616 37.97 -12.28 -3.50
C GLN A 616 36.85 -11.56 -4.24
N SER A 617 36.62 -10.32 -3.89
CA SER A 617 35.60 -9.43 -4.42
C SER A 617 35.63 -9.24 -5.94
N ASP A 618 36.80 -9.45 -6.53
CA ASP A 618 37.06 -9.29 -7.96
C ASP A 618 36.80 -10.56 -8.78
N LYS A 619 36.41 -11.67 -8.16
CA LYS A 619 36.19 -12.93 -8.87
C LYS A 619 34.72 -13.27 -9.04
N ASP A 620 34.28 -13.13 -10.26
CA ASP A 620 32.96 -13.56 -10.70
C ASP A 620 32.92 -15.11 -10.82
N PRO A 621 31.99 -15.80 -10.14
CA PRO A 621 31.84 -17.26 -10.26
C PRO A 621 31.67 -17.76 -11.69
N PHE A 622 31.00 -16.98 -12.53
CA PHE A 622 30.79 -17.29 -13.95
C PHE A 622 32.01 -17.00 -14.82
N ALA A 623 32.98 -16.24 -14.32
CA ALA A 623 34.22 -15.95 -15.03
C ALA A 623 35.30 -17.03 -14.81
N LEU A 624 35.17 -17.83 -13.74
CA LEU A 624 36.16 -18.88 -13.44
C LEU A 624 36.24 -19.91 -14.53
N GLU A 625 37.48 -20.26 -14.88
CA GLU A 625 37.80 -21.26 -15.89
C GLU A 625 38.53 -22.46 -15.28
N VAL A 626 38.21 -23.62 -15.79
CA VAL A 626 38.88 -24.90 -15.48
C VAL A 626 39.23 -25.58 -16.80
N GLN A 627 40.26 -26.42 -16.77
CA GLN A 627 40.61 -27.20 -17.96
C GLN A 627 39.43 -28.13 -18.29
N ASP A 628 39.03 -28.16 -19.57
CA ASP A 628 38.02 -29.07 -20.09
C ASP A 628 38.52 -30.51 -20.06
N THR A 629 37.61 -31.46 -20.05
CA THR A 629 37.91 -32.88 -20.06
C THR A 629 37.27 -33.56 -21.26
N ASN A 630 37.94 -34.56 -21.76
CA ASN A 630 37.39 -35.48 -22.74
C ASN A 630 36.32 -36.40 -22.08
N GLU A 631 35.61 -37.20 -22.86
CA GLU A 631 34.58 -38.10 -22.38
C GLU A 631 35.10 -39.14 -21.38
N ASP A 632 36.40 -39.48 -21.51
CA ASP A 632 37.09 -40.44 -20.59
C ASP A 632 37.60 -39.75 -19.29
N GLY A 633 37.35 -38.44 -19.11
CA GLY A 633 37.78 -37.67 -17.94
C GLY A 633 39.23 -37.19 -18.03
N SER A 634 39.98 -37.46 -19.15
CA SER A 634 41.29 -36.90 -19.33
C SER A 634 41.28 -35.41 -19.66
N PRO A 635 42.34 -34.67 -19.28
CA PRO A 635 42.47 -33.25 -19.64
C PRO A 635 42.43 -33.02 -21.16
N LYS A 636 41.58 -32.13 -21.60
CA LYS A 636 41.44 -31.74 -23.02
C LYS A 636 42.49 -30.73 -23.42
N VAL A 637 43.18 -30.98 -24.55
CA VAL A 637 44.14 -30.07 -25.14
C VAL A 637 43.76 -29.81 -26.60
N ASP A 638 44.16 -28.64 -27.10
CA ASP A 638 44.03 -28.31 -28.51
C ASP A 638 45.08 -29.02 -29.41
N ALA A 639 45.06 -28.76 -30.71
CA ALA A 639 46.01 -29.39 -31.67
C ALA A 639 47.48 -29.01 -31.42
N GLU A 640 47.70 -27.90 -30.73
CA GLU A 640 49.03 -27.39 -30.36
C GLU A 640 49.46 -27.86 -28.96
N GLY A 641 48.63 -28.62 -28.25
CA GLY A 641 48.90 -29.17 -26.92
C GLY A 641 48.57 -28.25 -25.74
N ASN A 642 47.92 -27.09 -25.99
CA ASN A 642 47.54 -26.18 -24.93
C ASN A 642 46.25 -26.65 -24.24
N PRO A 643 46.07 -26.38 -22.93
CA PRO A 643 44.82 -26.70 -22.22
C PRO A 643 43.60 -26.01 -22.85
N VAL A 644 42.60 -26.77 -23.21
CA VAL A 644 41.29 -26.23 -23.59
C VAL A 644 40.54 -25.87 -22.30
N MET A 645 40.23 -24.59 -22.13
CA MET A 645 39.58 -24.08 -20.95
C MET A 645 38.06 -23.99 -21.16
N LYS A 646 37.29 -24.25 -20.12
CA LYS A 646 35.83 -24.01 -20.07
C LYS A 646 35.46 -23.26 -18.82
N LYS A 647 34.35 -22.57 -18.86
CA LYS A 647 33.77 -21.95 -17.64
C LYS A 647 33.44 -23.03 -16.60
N LYS A 648 33.88 -22.86 -15.36
CA LYS A 648 33.59 -23.78 -14.27
C LYS A 648 32.08 -23.87 -14.00
N ILE A 649 31.40 -22.73 -14.03
CA ILE A 649 29.96 -22.61 -13.90
C ILE A 649 29.44 -21.89 -15.15
N ALA A 650 28.61 -22.56 -15.93
CA ALA A 650 27.97 -21.97 -17.08
C ALA A 650 26.80 -21.08 -16.64
N LYS A 651 26.81 -19.83 -17.07
CA LYS A 651 25.68 -18.93 -16.86
C LYS A 651 24.47 -19.45 -17.65
N PRO A 652 23.28 -19.62 -16.99
CA PRO A 652 22.10 -20.07 -17.71
C PRO A 652 21.66 -19.01 -18.74
N LYS A 653 20.98 -19.47 -19.79
CA LYS A 653 20.32 -18.56 -20.74
C LYS A 653 19.31 -17.71 -20.01
N ALA A 654 19.30 -16.43 -20.32
CA ALA A 654 18.33 -15.50 -19.77
C ALA A 654 16.91 -15.85 -20.25
N LEU A 655 16.01 -16.12 -19.33
CA LEU A 655 14.62 -16.43 -19.64
C LEU A 655 13.75 -15.17 -19.65
N THR A 656 12.92 -15.04 -20.67
CA THR A 656 11.81 -14.11 -20.62
C THR A 656 10.71 -14.64 -19.71
N LEU A 657 9.81 -13.79 -19.27
CA LEU A 657 8.64 -14.26 -18.48
C LEU A 657 7.51 -14.84 -19.35
N ASN A 658 7.75 -15.00 -20.65
CA ASN A 658 6.80 -15.61 -21.60
C ASN A 658 7.10 -17.09 -21.85
N GLU A 659 8.10 -17.66 -21.17
CA GLU A 659 8.41 -19.08 -21.26
C GLU A 659 7.34 -19.92 -20.54
N ASP A 660 7.20 -21.16 -20.97
CA ASP A 660 6.33 -22.13 -20.27
C ASP A 660 7.10 -22.76 -19.11
N PHE A 661 6.80 -22.31 -17.89
CA PHE A 661 7.39 -22.81 -16.65
C PHE A 661 6.69 -24.05 -16.10
N THR A 662 5.78 -24.67 -16.85
CA THR A 662 5.07 -25.86 -16.39
C THR A 662 5.78 -27.15 -16.76
N THR A 663 5.47 -28.21 -16.01
CA THR A 663 5.96 -29.57 -16.25
C THR A 663 4.80 -30.52 -16.42
N THR A 664 5.08 -31.67 -17.06
CA THR A 664 4.14 -32.78 -17.15
C THR A 664 4.73 -33.98 -16.40
N THR A 665 3.98 -34.54 -15.47
CA THR A 665 4.36 -35.77 -14.77
C THR A 665 3.64 -36.97 -15.39
N THR A 666 4.39 -37.98 -15.78
CA THR A 666 3.88 -39.25 -16.30
C THR A 666 4.42 -40.40 -15.47
N VAL A 667 3.73 -41.53 -15.44
CA VAL A 667 4.23 -42.75 -14.79
C VAL A 667 4.80 -43.67 -15.87
N ASN A 668 6.06 -44.07 -15.72
CA ASN A 668 6.72 -44.98 -16.66
C ASN A 668 6.23 -46.43 -16.50
N GLY A 669 6.64 -47.32 -17.38
CA GLY A 669 6.27 -48.73 -17.34
C GLY A 669 6.80 -49.51 -16.07
N ALA A 670 7.70 -48.90 -15.30
CA ALA A 670 8.22 -49.45 -14.03
C ALA A 670 7.43 -48.89 -12.82
N GLY A 671 6.51 -47.98 -13.01
CA GLY A 671 5.74 -47.33 -11.96
C GLY A 671 6.38 -46.06 -11.38
N ASP A 672 7.49 -45.58 -11.96
CA ASP A 672 8.17 -44.38 -11.48
C ASP A 672 7.57 -43.10 -12.11
N GLU A 673 7.47 -42.04 -11.33
CA GLU A 673 7.10 -40.74 -11.84
C GLU A 673 8.23 -40.12 -12.66
N VAL A 674 7.92 -39.72 -13.89
CA VAL A 674 8.84 -39.06 -14.80
C VAL A 674 8.31 -37.66 -15.04
N VAL A 675 9.10 -36.63 -14.65
CA VAL A 675 8.81 -35.22 -14.86
C VAL A 675 9.45 -34.76 -16.16
N SER A 676 8.66 -34.28 -17.08
CA SER A 676 9.07 -33.67 -18.34
C SER A 676 8.80 -32.18 -18.33
N TYR A 677 9.75 -31.36 -18.76
CA TYR A 677 9.61 -29.90 -18.88
C TYR A 677 9.00 -29.56 -20.24
N ASN A 678 8.04 -28.65 -20.26
CA ASN A 678 7.41 -28.19 -21.49
C ASN A 678 8.28 -27.21 -22.27
N ASN A 679 9.35 -26.69 -21.66
CA ASN A 679 10.31 -25.79 -22.27
C ASN A 679 11.74 -26.20 -21.90
N ALA A 680 12.60 -26.37 -22.91
CA ALA A 680 13.99 -26.82 -22.73
C ALA A 680 14.87 -25.77 -22.00
N ASP A 681 14.63 -24.48 -22.21
CA ASP A 681 15.39 -23.42 -21.53
C ASP A 681 15.01 -23.35 -20.04
N VAL A 682 13.73 -23.58 -19.72
CA VAL A 682 13.26 -23.70 -18.31
C VAL A 682 13.87 -24.95 -17.68
N GLN A 683 13.97 -26.06 -18.40
CA GLN A 683 14.68 -27.26 -17.92
C GLN A 683 16.15 -26.96 -17.64
N ALA A 684 16.82 -26.21 -18.52
CA ALA A 684 18.23 -25.83 -18.33
C ALA A 684 18.39 -24.95 -17.07
N LEU A 685 17.48 -24.01 -16.82
CA LEU A 685 17.46 -23.21 -15.60
C LEU A 685 17.22 -24.08 -14.35
N ALA A 686 16.26 -24.98 -14.40
CA ALA A 686 15.98 -25.91 -13.29
C ALA A 686 17.19 -26.81 -12.97
N ASN A 687 17.87 -27.31 -14.00
CA ASN A 687 19.12 -28.07 -13.86
C ASN A 687 20.21 -27.22 -13.21
N PHE A 688 20.37 -25.95 -13.63
CA PHE A 688 21.32 -25.02 -13.03
C PHE A 688 21.06 -24.84 -11.53
N TYR A 689 19.80 -24.63 -11.13
CA TYR A 689 19.40 -24.53 -9.71
C TYR A 689 19.70 -25.81 -8.94
N ASN A 690 19.36 -26.97 -9.51
CA ASN A 690 19.58 -28.26 -8.87
C ASN A 690 21.06 -28.60 -8.68
N GLN A 691 21.89 -28.25 -9.65
CA GLN A 691 23.30 -28.60 -9.66
C GLN A 691 24.17 -27.62 -8.88
N ASN A 692 23.83 -26.32 -8.92
CA ASN A 692 24.74 -25.26 -8.50
C ASN A 692 24.25 -24.46 -7.28
N LEU A 693 22.95 -24.46 -6.98
CA LEU A 693 22.39 -23.56 -5.98
C LEU A 693 21.79 -24.30 -4.79
N GLU A 694 21.84 -23.61 -3.66
CA GLU A 694 21.10 -23.91 -2.44
C GLU A 694 20.21 -22.74 -2.07
N ARG A 695 18.95 -23.00 -1.73
CA ARG A 695 18.05 -21.97 -1.18
C ARG A 695 18.19 -21.96 0.33
N LYS A 696 18.45 -20.78 0.88
CA LYS A 696 18.43 -20.49 2.32
C LYS A 696 17.33 -19.49 2.62
N ASP A 697 16.47 -19.83 3.57
CA ASP A 697 15.46 -18.90 4.08
C ASP A 697 16.04 -18.25 5.33
N ILE A 698 16.45 -16.98 5.19
CA ILE A 698 17.17 -16.24 6.22
C ILE A 698 16.16 -15.45 7.03
N VAL A 699 16.19 -15.66 8.32
CA VAL A 699 15.38 -14.91 9.29
C VAL A 699 15.71 -13.42 9.21
N THR A 700 14.68 -12.58 9.04
CA THR A 700 14.87 -11.14 8.90
C THR A 700 14.53 -10.36 10.14
N MET A 701 13.88 -10.98 11.10
CA MET A 701 13.47 -10.34 12.35
C MET A 701 14.34 -10.82 13.50
N THR A 702 15.27 -9.97 13.90
CA THR A 702 16.16 -10.21 15.03
C THR A 702 16.06 -9.07 16.03
N VAL A 703 16.22 -9.38 17.30
CA VAL A 703 16.36 -8.40 18.38
C VAL A 703 17.70 -8.58 19.06
N ALA A 704 18.30 -7.46 19.46
CA ALA A 704 19.52 -7.49 20.28
C ALA A 704 19.23 -8.18 21.62
N THR A 705 20.12 -9.05 22.05
CA THR A 705 20.12 -9.71 23.36
C THR A 705 21.47 -9.51 24.02
N ASP A 706 21.58 -9.82 25.32
CA ASP A 706 22.84 -9.71 26.07
C ASP A 706 23.97 -10.62 25.52
N VAL A 707 23.62 -11.59 24.70
CA VAL A 707 24.55 -12.58 24.11
C VAL A 707 24.57 -12.54 22.58
N GLY A 708 24.07 -11.48 21.95
CA GLY A 708 24.02 -11.32 20.50
C GLY A 708 22.64 -10.97 19.98
N THR A 709 22.25 -11.51 18.82
CA THR A 709 20.91 -11.35 18.24
C THR A 709 20.10 -12.62 18.37
N ALA A 710 18.86 -12.51 18.80
CA ALA A 710 17.91 -13.63 18.82
C ALA A 710 16.77 -13.36 17.83
N TYR A 711 16.33 -14.43 17.19
CA TYR A 711 15.13 -14.39 16.38
C TYR A 711 13.89 -14.19 17.24
N LYS A 712 12.99 -13.32 16.80
CA LYS A 712 11.65 -13.22 17.37
C LYS A 712 10.62 -13.13 16.26
N GLN A 713 9.51 -13.81 16.45
CA GLN A 713 8.34 -13.68 15.58
C GLN A 713 7.67 -12.32 15.78
N PRO A 714 6.97 -11.78 14.76
CA PRO A 714 6.10 -10.64 14.94
C PRO A 714 5.10 -10.91 16.07
N VAL A 715 4.89 -9.93 16.93
CA VAL A 715 3.89 -10.00 18.00
C VAL A 715 3.00 -8.78 17.91
N TRP A 716 1.78 -8.98 17.43
CA TRP A 716 0.75 -7.96 17.43
C TRP A 716 0.14 -7.84 18.82
N SER A 717 0.12 -6.65 19.35
CA SER A 717 -0.58 -6.37 20.60
C SER A 717 -2.07 -6.15 20.30
N ASN A 718 -2.94 -6.92 20.95
CA ASN A 718 -4.39 -6.95 20.67
C ASN A 718 -5.06 -5.58 20.89
N ASN A 719 -4.56 -4.75 21.82
CA ASN A 719 -5.05 -3.38 22.01
C ASN A 719 -4.78 -2.47 20.80
N CYS A 720 -3.84 -2.83 19.90
CA CYS A 720 -3.56 -2.08 18.68
C CYS A 720 -4.63 -2.23 17.58
N TYR A 721 -5.61 -3.11 17.75
CA TYR A 721 -6.77 -3.13 16.87
C TYR A 721 -7.60 -1.85 16.96
N LEU A 722 -7.68 -1.25 18.15
CA LEU A 722 -8.35 0.04 18.36
C LEU A 722 -7.44 0.94 19.18
N MET A 723 -6.85 1.93 18.53
CA MET A 723 -5.79 2.76 19.08
C MET A 723 -6.27 3.68 20.17
N GLY A 724 -5.39 3.91 21.12
CA GLY A 724 -5.50 4.97 22.10
C GLY A 724 -5.05 6.32 21.57
N LEU A 725 -5.28 7.36 22.35
CA LEU A 725 -4.80 8.72 22.09
C LEU A 725 -3.40 8.90 22.70
N GLY A 726 -2.56 9.62 22.01
CA GLY A 726 -1.25 10.00 22.55
C GLY A 726 -1.39 10.97 23.72
N THR A 727 -0.38 10.98 24.61
CA THR A 727 -0.34 11.86 25.78
C THR A 727 -0.50 13.34 25.42
N GLY A 728 0.08 13.78 24.30
CA GLY A 728 -0.08 15.14 23.79
C GLY A 728 -1.51 15.46 23.35
N ASP A 729 -2.21 14.50 22.76
CA ASP A 729 -3.58 14.68 22.29
C ASP A 729 -4.54 14.85 23.47
N GLU A 730 -4.43 14.03 24.51
CA GLU A 730 -5.24 14.13 25.72
C GLU A 730 -4.98 15.44 26.51
N ASN A 731 -3.74 15.87 26.58
CA ASN A 731 -3.38 17.10 27.28
C ASN A 731 -3.91 18.36 26.58
N ASN A 732 -3.92 18.35 25.25
CA ASN A 732 -4.39 19.49 24.44
C ASN A 732 -5.90 19.52 24.25
N ASN A 733 -6.58 18.38 24.29
CA ASN A 733 -8.04 18.33 24.21
C ASN A 733 -8.63 17.35 25.27
N PRO A 734 -8.87 17.83 26.49
CA PRO A 734 -9.36 16.99 27.58
C PRO A 734 -10.79 16.47 27.38
N ASN A 735 -11.52 16.96 26.34
CA ASN A 735 -12.87 16.48 26.03
C ASN A 735 -12.90 15.26 25.13
N VAL A 736 -11.76 14.87 24.57
CA VAL A 736 -11.64 13.63 23.78
C VAL A 736 -11.22 12.52 24.71
N ALA A 737 -12.14 11.61 25.01
CA ALA A 737 -11.92 10.53 25.96
C ALA A 737 -10.95 9.49 25.40
N GLN A 738 -10.02 9.03 26.25
CA GLN A 738 -9.07 7.95 25.95
C GLN A 738 -9.81 6.64 25.66
N THR A 739 -9.31 5.90 24.67
CA THR A 739 -9.84 4.59 24.30
C THR A 739 -9.65 3.58 25.43
N LYS A 740 -10.68 2.79 25.69
CA LYS A 740 -10.64 1.67 26.64
C LYS A 740 -9.55 0.68 26.27
N GLY A 741 -8.85 0.15 27.26
CA GLY A 741 -7.64 -0.68 27.06
C GLY A 741 -6.32 0.11 26.96
N TRP A 742 -6.37 1.44 26.99
CA TRP A 742 -5.22 2.33 26.98
C TRP A 742 -5.17 3.20 28.25
N ASN A 743 -3.95 3.53 28.70
CA ASN A 743 -3.75 4.38 29.85
C ASN A 743 -3.96 5.86 29.50
N ARG A 744 -4.49 6.61 30.46
CA ARG A 744 -4.64 8.08 30.33
C ARG A 744 -3.32 8.78 30.65
N ALA A 745 -3.07 9.90 29.98
CA ALA A 745 -1.91 10.75 30.24
C ALA A 745 -1.80 11.23 31.71
N ARG A 746 -2.95 11.40 32.39
CA ARG A 746 -3.06 11.87 33.79
C ARG A 746 -3.28 10.75 34.80
N GLY A 747 -3.04 9.50 34.39
CA GLY A 747 -3.25 8.32 35.22
C GLY A 747 -4.68 7.72 35.11
N GLY A 748 -4.79 6.43 35.36
CA GLY A 748 -6.01 5.66 35.20
C GLY A 748 -6.19 5.10 33.78
N SER A 749 -7.26 4.34 33.59
CA SER A 749 -7.58 3.67 32.33
C SER A 749 -8.52 4.52 31.47
N GLY A 750 -8.44 4.34 30.13
CA GLY A 750 -9.37 4.93 29.20
C GLY A 750 -10.80 4.40 29.40
N ALA A 751 -11.79 5.23 29.17
CA ALA A 751 -13.20 4.90 29.41
C ALA A 751 -14.04 4.84 28.12
N TYR A 752 -13.56 5.43 27.01
CA TYR A 752 -14.27 5.39 25.74
C TYR A 752 -14.22 3.99 25.13
N ASP A 753 -15.35 3.31 25.03
CA ASP A 753 -15.49 2.02 24.37
C ASP A 753 -15.88 2.21 22.90
N PRO A 754 -14.95 1.97 21.93
CA PRO A 754 -15.23 2.13 20.50
C PRO A 754 -16.31 1.18 19.97
N LEU A 755 -16.65 0.12 20.71
CA LEU A 755 -17.63 -0.88 20.31
C LEU A 755 -18.99 -0.68 21.00
N SER A 756 -19.11 0.32 21.87
CA SER A 756 -20.38 0.69 22.47
C SER A 756 -21.25 1.46 21.48
N LYS A 757 -22.54 1.11 21.41
CA LYS A 757 -23.55 1.86 20.64
C LYS A 757 -23.86 3.21 21.28
N THR A 758 -23.68 3.32 22.58
CA THR A 758 -23.87 4.54 23.37
C THR A 758 -22.59 4.82 24.15
N PRO A 759 -21.62 5.56 23.57
CA PRO A 759 -20.42 5.92 24.30
C PRO A 759 -20.79 6.94 25.37
N ASP A 760 -21.00 6.43 26.58
CA ASP A 760 -21.49 7.21 27.69
C ASP A 760 -20.35 7.67 28.58
N VAL A 761 -19.48 8.52 28.06
CA VAL A 761 -18.46 9.12 28.91
C VAL A 761 -18.46 10.62 28.73
N ASP A 762 -18.84 11.34 29.74
CA ASP A 762 -18.46 12.73 29.90
C ASP A 762 -16.99 12.78 30.37
N PRO A 763 -16.02 13.08 29.50
CA PRO A 763 -14.61 13.14 29.89
C PRO A 763 -14.36 14.16 31.01
N MET A 764 -15.21 15.19 31.07
CA MET A 764 -15.08 16.25 32.10
C MET A 764 -15.52 15.77 33.49
N SER A 765 -16.45 14.80 33.60
CA SER A 765 -16.87 14.24 34.86
C SER A 765 -15.78 13.37 35.54
N THR A 766 -14.80 12.91 34.76
CA THR A 766 -13.69 12.04 35.22
C THR A 766 -12.35 12.76 35.38
N LEU A 767 -12.30 14.05 35.02
CA LEU A 767 -11.08 14.87 35.21
C LEU A 767 -11.11 15.57 36.56
N PRO A 768 -10.01 15.63 37.30
CA PRO A 768 -9.90 16.56 38.42
C PRO A 768 -10.19 17.97 37.92
N ALA A 769 -10.89 18.76 38.70
CA ALA A 769 -11.20 20.14 38.36
C ALA A 769 -9.95 20.86 37.93
N ILE A 770 -9.96 21.46 36.72
CA ILE A 770 -8.85 22.32 36.27
C ILE A 770 -8.89 23.51 37.22
N VAL A 771 -7.88 23.60 38.07
CA VAL A 771 -7.65 24.80 38.87
C VAL A 771 -7.33 25.89 37.85
N THR A 772 -8.33 26.70 37.52
CA THR A 772 -8.11 27.96 36.81
C THR A 772 -7.23 28.80 37.74
N ALA A 773 -5.96 28.96 37.34
CA ALA A 773 -5.12 29.96 37.98
C ALA A 773 -5.88 31.30 37.82
N THR A 774 -6.44 31.81 38.90
CA THR A 774 -6.91 33.18 38.97
C THR A 774 -5.65 34.02 38.73
N ALA A 775 -5.64 34.74 37.59
CA ALA A 775 -4.66 35.79 37.37
C ALA A 775 -4.89 36.82 38.46
N GLU A 776 -3.93 36.96 39.37
CA GLU A 776 -3.74 38.16 40.15
C GLU A 776 -3.12 39.28 39.28
#